data_73e494a9699b56a44b30959476867860
#
_entry.id   73e494a9699b56a44b30959476867860
#
_cell.length_a   1.000
_cell.length_b   1.000
_cell.length_c   1.000
_cell.angle_alpha   90.00
_cell.angle_beta   90.00
_cell.angle_gamma   90.00
#
_symmetry.space_group_name_H-M   'P 1'
#
loop_
_entity.id
_entity.type
_entity.pdbx_description
1 polymer ?
#
loop_
_entity_poly.entity_id
_entity_poly.type
_entity_poly.pdbx_seq_one_letter_code
_entity_poly.pdbx_strand_id
1 'polypeptide(L)'
;MSRRLAALLVAVGLALAPAAARAHGEHGGAERLGGGGVVTVGGWQIELLSHPAPLARGQRSHVVAKVLTAVTQAPASGGEVAIGLAPAGTAPEVRPATETTWAGNYGLELTPAGTGEHVVRVVLGALGGRRLEPPLVVDFPVAVERAPGLGPAAWTVLALVALLAALAVYAARLRPAPALDLLAIPWLRRLLTSRAFQRGLQGAALALTAVVAWLGFADVQDGGVNLATKLTWTIWWAGVIFTFVLAGRVWCVACPFGALNEWTARASGAWRRLPRPFRNIWWATGAFVLLTWADEQLGVVRSPQVTGWIIVFFLVLAVAVGLVYERRSFCRHLCPIGGLIGIYSMTAPLELRARDAGTCRTHAEKGCYQGTADSAGCPMFEFPQAMDRNNYCTLCVECVKGCARDNLAIRFRAFGKDLWATRRRVLDEAYLAVALVGLTLLVTAQMLPAWPAWMSALARWLPAAVRSGLKPVTYLTLVESAVLLGGALVLTPLLVLAGAALADRLAGPRGLGPRRTFVVFAYMFVPVGLAVHLAHNLAHLLLEGGGIVPVVQRAVALWTPFALGEPDWRGVAAAPDSVVSVLQVAVLVAFFVLSLVAGHRLAAREYADPRAAGRAIVPFVLLSLAFTVAGLVLLQQPMGMRHGM
;
A
#
# COMPACT_ATOMS: atom_id res chain seq x y z
N MET A 1 -11.54 -27.77 -7.91
CA MET A 1 -10.58 -27.75 -6.78
C MET A 1 -10.75 -29.05 -6.01
N SER A 2 -9.73 -29.90 -5.93
CA SER A 2 -9.88 -31.16 -5.19
C SER A 2 -10.07 -30.84 -3.71
N ARG A 3 -10.87 -31.67 -3.00
CA ARG A 3 -11.07 -31.54 -1.54
C ARG A 3 -9.75 -31.46 -0.77
N ARG A 4 -8.66 -32.01 -1.32
CA ARG A 4 -7.30 -31.98 -0.75
C ARG A 4 -6.65 -30.59 -0.82
N LEU A 5 -6.88 -29.81 -1.89
CA LEU A 5 -6.34 -28.44 -2.00
C LEU A 5 -7.08 -27.48 -1.06
N ALA A 6 -8.39 -27.62 -0.91
CA ALA A 6 -9.17 -26.87 0.07
C ALA A 6 -8.75 -27.19 1.51
N ALA A 7 -8.50 -28.47 1.82
CA ALA A 7 -8.01 -28.88 3.13
C ALA A 7 -6.60 -28.36 3.42
N LEU A 8 -5.71 -28.29 2.43
CA LEU A 8 -4.37 -27.73 2.56
C LEU A 8 -4.42 -26.22 2.84
N LEU A 9 -5.29 -25.48 2.14
CA LEU A 9 -5.48 -24.04 2.34
C LEU A 9 -6.05 -23.73 3.75
N VAL A 10 -6.98 -24.57 4.23
CA VAL A 10 -7.54 -24.48 5.59
C VAL A 10 -6.48 -24.84 6.63
N ALA A 11 -5.68 -25.88 6.40
CA ALA A 11 -4.62 -26.29 7.33
C ALA A 11 -3.51 -25.24 7.45
N VAL A 12 -3.13 -24.59 6.34
CA VAL A 12 -2.17 -23.48 6.33
C VAL A 12 -2.75 -22.24 7.03
N GLY A 13 -4.03 -21.93 6.83
CA GLY A 13 -4.72 -20.85 7.54
C GLY A 13 -4.80 -21.09 9.06
N LEU A 14 -5.05 -22.34 9.47
CA LEU A 14 -5.07 -22.73 10.89
C LEU A 14 -3.68 -22.79 11.52
N ALA A 15 -2.62 -23.10 10.75
CA ALA A 15 -1.23 -23.07 11.23
C ALA A 15 -0.71 -21.64 11.44
N LEU A 16 -1.27 -20.64 10.73
CA LEU A 16 -0.94 -19.23 10.89
C LEU A 16 -1.64 -18.57 12.10
N ALA A 17 -2.76 -19.14 12.56
CA ALA A 17 -3.56 -18.58 13.65
C ALA A 17 -2.84 -18.46 15.03
N PRO A 18 -1.98 -19.40 15.48
CA PRO A 18 -1.33 -19.28 16.78
C PRO A 18 -0.19 -18.26 16.84
N ALA A 19 0.47 -17.98 15.72
CA ALA A 19 1.54 -16.97 15.66
C ALA A 19 0.96 -15.55 15.71
N ALA A 20 -0.24 -15.37 15.17
CA ALA A 20 -0.94 -14.10 15.11
C ALA A 20 -1.51 -13.63 16.47
N ALA A 21 -1.89 -14.55 17.34
CA ALA A 21 -2.47 -14.22 18.66
C ALA A 21 -1.48 -13.55 19.64
N ARG A 22 -0.19 -13.51 19.32
CA ARG A 22 0.85 -12.85 20.13
C ARG A 22 1.23 -11.45 19.61
N ALA A 23 0.72 -11.03 18.47
CA ALA A 23 1.09 -9.76 17.83
C ALA A 23 0.16 -8.57 18.21
N HIS A 24 -0.93 -8.82 18.93
CA HIS A 24 -1.83 -7.77 19.40
C HIS A 24 -1.38 -7.19 20.74
N GLY A 25 -0.51 -6.22 20.67
CA GLY A 25 -0.19 -5.32 21.78
C GLY A 25 -0.37 -3.87 21.33
N GLU A 26 -1.02 -3.10 22.18
CA GLU A 26 -1.42 -1.70 22.16
C GLU A 26 -0.40 -0.67 21.62
N HIS A 27 0.09 -0.77 20.39
CA HIS A 27 0.96 0.25 19.82
C HIS A 27 0.52 0.67 18.42
N GLY A 28 -0.37 1.65 18.39
CA GLY A 28 -0.33 2.69 17.37
C GLY A 28 1.04 3.38 17.47
N GLY A 29 1.79 3.42 16.37
CA GLY A 29 3.16 3.83 16.28
C GLY A 29 3.54 5.03 17.15
N ALA A 30 4.26 4.74 18.22
CA ALA A 30 4.90 5.78 19.00
C ALA A 30 6.16 6.21 18.25
N GLU A 31 6.31 7.49 17.98
CA GLU A 31 7.48 8.07 17.33
C GLU A 31 8.51 8.55 18.36
N ARG A 32 9.78 8.51 17.97
CA ARG A 32 10.86 9.07 18.77
C ARG A 32 10.67 10.56 18.98
N LEU A 33 10.75 10.99 20.23
CA LEU A 33 10.72 12.39 20.59
C LEU A 33 12.13 13.00 20.53
N GLY A 34 12.28 14.06 19.73
CA GLY A 34 13.49 14.89 19.68
C GLY A 34 14.65 14.32 18.86
N GLY A 35 15.57 15.18 18.44
CA GLY A 35 16.73 14.85 17.61
C GLY A 35 17.82 13.96 18.27
N GLY A 36 17.56 13.43 19.48
CA GLY A 36 18.48 12.60 20.26
C GLY A 36 17.78 11.52 21.08
N GLY A 37 16.62 11.03 20.61
CA GLY A 37 15.70 10.16 21.35
C GLY A 37 16.24 8.84 21.93
N VAL A 38 17.55 8.56 21.83
CA VAL A 38 18.19 7.38 22.42
C VAL A 38 19.39 7.82 23.26
N VAL A 39 19.39 7.48 24.54
CA VAL A 39 20.49 7.77 25.47
C VAL A 39 20.97 6.47 26.08
N THR A 40 22.28 6.23 26.02
CA THR A 40 22.90 5.08 26.69
C THR A 40 23.60 5.55 27.96
N VAL A 41 23.20 5.02 29.11
CA VAL A 41 23.74 5.40 30.41
C VAL A 41 23.65 4.23 31.39
N GLY A 42 24.71 4.02 32.20
CA GLY A 42 24.74 2.97 33.23
C GLY A 42 24.51 1.54 32.72
N GLY A 43 24.86 1.24 31.46
CA GLY A 43 24.62 -0.06 30.83
C GLY A 43 23.21 -0.26 30.29
N TRP A 44 22.38 0.78 30.32
CA TRP A 44 21.03 0.81 29.80
C TRP A 44 20.91 1.76 28.61
N GLN A 45 20.14 1.37 27.62
CA GLN A 45 19.73 2.21 26.50
C GLN A 45 18.28 2.61 26.73
N ILE A 46 18.03 3.93 26.77
CA ILE A 46 16.69 4.49 26.96
C ILE A 46 16.29 5.20 25.70
N GLU A 47 15.15 4.82 25.14
CA GLU A 47 14.55 5.41 23.98
C GLU A 47 13.24 6.08 24.37
N LEU A 48 13.06 7.36 24.01
CA LEU A 48 11.85 8.10 24.28
C LEU A 48 10.95 8.12 23.04
N LEU A 49 9.74 7.65 23.21
CA LEU A 49 8.72 7.55 22.16
C LEU A 49 7.49 8.37 22.58
N SER A 50 6.74 8.91 21.65
CA SER A 50 5.42 9.50 21.94
C SER A 50 4.39 9.17 20.88
N HIS A 51 3.13 9.21 21.30
CA HIS A 51 2.01 9.07 20.41
C HIS A 51 0.86 9.99 20.86
N PRO A 52 0.38 10.94 20.02
CA PRO A 52 1.00 11.35 18.75
C PRO A 52 2.35 12.06 18.92
N ALA A 53 3.14 12.05 17.85
CA ALA A 53 4.34 12.84 17.72
C ALA A 53 4.19 13.80 16.52
N PRO A 54 4.80 15.01 16.54
CA PRO A 54 5.44 15.65 17.70
C PRO A 54 4.44 16.02 18.79
N LEU A 55 4.93 16.30 20.00
CA LEU A 55 4.10 16.80 21.07
C LEU A 55 3.47 18.15 20.69
N ALA A 56 2.17 18.32 20.89
CA ALA A 56 1.48 19.56 20.59
C ALA A 56 0.77 20.15 21.81
N ARG A 57 0.74 21.49 21.88
CA ARG A 57 0.10 22.21 23.00
C ARG A 57 -1.36 21.81 23.15
N GLY A 58 -1.75 21.43 24.38
CA GLY A 58 -3.13 21.07 24.73
C GLY A 58 -3.57 19.69 24.21
N GLN A 59 -2.72 18.98 23.47
CA GLN A 59 -2.99 17.65 22.98
C GLN A 59 -2.48 16.61 23.99
N ARG A 60 -3.34 15.65 24.34
CA ARG A 60 -2.96 14.52 25.18
C ARG A 60 -2.09 13.58 24.36
N SER A 61 -0.90 13.27 24.83
CA SER A 61 0.07 12.39 24.18
C SER A 61 0.51 11.31 25.17
N HIS A 62 0.58 10.07 24.69
CA HIS A 62 1.13 8.96 25.45
C HIS A 62 2.65 8.91 25.21
N VAL A 63 3.43 9.18 26.23
CA VAL A 63 4.89 9.19 26.19
C VAL A 63 5.40 7.89 26.80
N VAL A 64 6.28 7.19 26.10
CA VAL A 64 6.82 5.89 26.49
C VAL A 64 8.35 5.97 26.57
N ALA A 65 8.89 5.57 27.70
CA ALA A 65 10.31 5.29 27.87
C ALA A 65 10.54 3.78 27.63
N LYS A 66 11.20 3.44 26.52
CA LYS A 66 11.62 2.08 26.21
C LYS A 66 13.02 1.88 26.77
N VAL A 67 13.16 0.92 27.67
CA VAL A 67 14.42 0.65 28.39
C VAL A 67 14.95 -0.74 27.99
N LEU A 68 16.15 -0.74 27.41
CA LEU A 68 16.84 -1.95 26.96
C LEU A 68 18.22 -2.05 27.62
N THR A 69 18.77 -3.24 27.74
CA THR A 69 20.18 -3.40 28.07
C THR A 69 21.05 -2.95 26.90
N ALA A 70 22.07 -2.16 27.15
CA ALA A 70 22.89 -1.54 26.08
C ALA A 70 23.61 -2.59 25.21
N VAL A 71 24.01 -3.73 25.78
CA VAL A 71 24.78 -4.77 25.09
C VAL A 71 23.88 -5.79 24.38
N THR A 72 22.93 -6.37 25.12
CA THR A 72 22.10 -7.48 24.59
C THR A 72 20.82 -7.03 23.94
N GLN A 73 20.46 -5.73 24.07
CA GLN A 73 19.18 -5.17 23.62
C GLN A 73 17.95 -5.89 24.21
N ALA A 74 18.15 -6.57 25.34
CA ALA A 74 17.06 -7.23 26.05
C ALA A 74 16.20 -6.19 26.78
N PRO A 75 14.85 -6.31 26.78
CA PRO A 75 13.99 -5.39 27.46
C PRO A 75 14.17 -5.47 28.99
N ALA A 76 14.23 -4.32 29.65
CA ALA A 76 14.32 -4.19 31.11
C ALA A 76 12.91 -4.09 31.72
N SER A 77 12.30 -5.21 32.05
CA SER A 77 10.97 -5.29 32.65
C SER A 77 11.01 -5.22 34.20
N GLY A 78 9.85 -4.96 34.82
CA GLY A 78 9.70 -4.93 36.27
C GLY A 78 10.44 -3.77 36.92
N GLY A 79 10.52 -2.61 36.30
CA GLY A 79 11.21 -1.42 36.78
C GLY A 79 10.28 -0.40 37.45
N GLU A 80 10.87 0.44 38.31
CA GLU A 80 10.25 1.65 38.81
C GLU A 80 10.72 2.82 37.94
N VAL A 81 9.86 3.28 37.03
CA VAL A 81 10.14 4.37 36.08
C VAL A 81 9.18 5.51 36.31
N ALA A 82 9.68 6.75 36.33
CA ALA A 82 8.85 7.94 36.39
C ALA A 82 9.19 8.89 35.24
N ILE A 83 8.16 9.56 34.70
CA ILE A 83 8.29 10.47 33.55
C ILE A 83 7.67 11.81 33.91
N GLY A 84 8.29 12.91 33.49
CA GLY A 84 7.78 14.26 33.64
C GLY A 84 8.09 15.14 32.45
N LEU A 85 7.27 16.19 32.23
CA LEU A 85 7.44 17.17 31.16
C LEU A 85 7.38 18.57 31.74
N ALA A 86 8.34 19.42 31.37
CA ALA A 86 8.31 20.84 31.71
C ALA A 86 8.96 21.67 30.58
N PRO A 87 8.67 23.01 30.54
CA PRO A 87 9.41 23.94 29.67
C PRO A 87 10.91 23.90 29.97
N ALA A 88 11.74 24.13 28.95
CA ALA A 88 13.19 24.17 29.11
C ALA A 88 13.58 25.21 30.19
N GLY A 89 14.50 24.83 31.06
CA GLY A 89 14.92 25.62 32.21
C GLY A 89 14.09 25.45 33.49
N THR A 90 13.01 24.63 33.44
CA THR A 90 12.20 24.29 34.60
C THR A 90 12.36 22.81 34.91
N ALA A 91 12.49 22.42 36.19
CA ALA A 91 12.58 21.02 36.57
C ALA A 91 11.22 20.31 36.36
N PRO A 92 11.15 19.24 35.58
CA PRO A 92 9.89 18.50 35.40
C PRO A 92 9.45 17.79 36.69
N GLU A 93 8.16 17.93 37.03
CA GLU A 93 7.54 17.10 38.04
C GLU A 93 7.32 15.69 37.43
N VAL A 94 8.01 14.70 37.99
CA VAL A 94 7.94 13.32 37.51
C VAL A 94 6.80 12.55 38.17
N ARG A 95 6.08 11.75 37.41
CA ARG A 95 5.01 10.89 37.87
C ARG A 95 5.32 9.43 37.51
N PRO A 96 4.90 8.45 38.32
CA PRO A 96 5.11 7.04 38.03
C PRO A 96 4.53 6.68 36.65
N ALA A 97 5.34 6.03 35.83
CA ALA A 97 4.93 5.45 34.56
C ALA A 97 4.59 3.97 34.77
N THR A 98 3.60 3.48 34.06
CA THR A 98 3.21 2.06 34.12
C THR A 98 3.89 1.29 33.01
N GLU A 99 4.40 0.09 33.33
CA GLU A 99 4.90 -0.80 32.29
C GLU A 99 3.72 -1.23 31.40
N THR A 100 3.90 -1.07 30.09
CA THR A 100 2.89 -1.44 29.11
C THR A 100 2.85 -2.96 28.92
N THR A 101 2.00 -3.48 28.04
CA THR A 101 1.98 -4.90 27.65
C THR A 101 3.31 -5.39 27.04
N TRP A 102 4.18 -4.46 26.66
CA TRP A 102 5.52 -4.75 26.13
C TRP A 102 6.57 -4.58 27.22
N ALA A 103 7.27 -5.66 27.48
CA ALA A 103 8.34 -5.68 28.45
C ALA A 103 9.35 -4.55 28.21
N GLY A 104 9.71 -3.81 29.27
CA GLY A 104 10.66 -2.72 29.21
C GLY A 104 10.14 -1.40 28.65
N ASN A 105 8.84 -1.29 28.32
CA ASN A 105 8.19 -0.07 27.88
C ASN A 105 7.33 0.53 28.99
N TYR A 106 7.66 1.73 29.45
CA TYR A 106 7.01 2.43 30.54
C TYR A 106 6.30 3.68 30.01
N GLY A 107 4.97 3.71 30.09
CA GLY A 107 4.13 4.75 29.49
C GLY A 107 3.46 5.68 30.51
N LEU A 108 3.31 6.95 30.13
CA LEU A 108 2.55 7.95 30.85
C LEU A 108 1.85 8.92 29.90
N GLU A 109 0.60 9.29 30.20
CA GLU A 109 -0.10 10.34 29.46
C GLU A 109 0.35 11.73 29.93
N LEU A 110 0.78 12.57 28.98
CA LEU A 110 1.19 13.93 29.20
C LEU A 110 0.40 14.89 28.30
N THR A 111 0.14 16.10 28.80
CA THR A 111 -0.52 17.17 28.03
C THR A 111 0.31 18.43 28.15
N PRO A 112 1.06 18.82 27.10
CA PRO A 112 1.88 20.03 27.16
C PRO A 112 1.01 21.29 27.31
N ALA A 113 1.35 22.15 28.25
CA ALA A 113 0.62 23.41 28.49
C ALA A 113 1.08 24.57 27.60
N GLY A 114 2.34 24.54 27.12
CA GLY A 114 2.99 25.58 26.32
C GLY A 114 3.54 25.04 25.00
N THR A 115 4.01 25.94 24.13
CA THR A 115 4.78 25.62 22.91
C THR A 115 6.24 25.98 23.10
N GLY A 116 7.14 25.46 22.27
CA GLY A 116 8.57 25.72 22.30
C GLY A 116 9.36 24.57 22.91
N GLU A 117 10.60 24.84 23.31
CA GLU A 117 11.48 23.83 23.87
C GLU A 117 11.02 23.38 25.26
N HIS A 118 10.93 22.08 25.45
CA HIS A 118 10.57 21.40 26.68
C HIS A 118 11.59 20.29 26.98
N VAL A 119 11.58 19.80 28.20
CA VAL A 119 12.40 18.65 28.62
C VAL A 119 11.47 17.56 29.15
N VAL A 120 11.62 16.35 28.59
CA VAL A 120 11.03 15.14 29.17
C VAL A 120 12.10 14.48 30.03
N ARG A 121 11.84 14.40 31.34
CA ARG A 121 12.72 13.73 32.30
C ARG A 121 12.22 12.32 32.54
N VAL A 122 13.11 11.34 32.39
CA VAL A 122 12.90 9.93 32.74
C VAL A 122 13.77 9.60 33.92
N VAL A 123 13.17 9.11 35.00
CA VAL A 123 13.85 8.68 36.23
C VAL A 123 13.65 7.19 36.39
N LEU A 124 14.75 6.46 36.50
CA LEU A 124 14.77 5.02 36.71
C LEU A 124 15.20 4.73 38.16
N GLY A 125 14.26 4.31 39.00
CA GLY A 125 14.49 3.95 40.41
C GLY A 125 14.90 2.50 40.61
N ALA A 126 14.33 1.59 39.81
CA ALA A 126 14.68 0.18 39.83
C ALA A 126 14.52 -0.41 38.42
N LEU A 127 15.32 -1.39 38.04
CA LEU A 127 15.23 -2.12 36.77
C LEU A 127 15.60 -3.61 36.97
N GLY A 128 14.83 -4.53 36.39
CA GLY A 128 15.10 -5.96 36.48
C GLY A 128 15.19 -6.47 37.94
N GLY A 129 14.39 -5.89 38.85
CA GLY A 129 14.40 -6.26 40.26
C GLY A 129 15.56 -5.67 41.08
N ARG A 130 16.44 -4.84 40.48
CA ARG A 130 17.54 -4.17 41.18
C ARG A 130 17.22 -2.69 41.36
N ARG A 131 17.34 -2.19 42.60
CA ARG A 131 17.25 -0.76 42.92
C ARG A 131 18.52 -0.06 42.44
N LEU A 132 18.35 1.08 41.79
CA LEU A 132 19.44 1.93 41.31
C LEU A 132 19.69 3.03 42.37
N GLU A 133 20.87 3.05 42.96
CA GLU A 133 21.27 4.07 43.94
C GLU A 133 22.59 4.70 43.51
N PRO A 134 22.60 6.00 43.12
CA PRO A 134 21.43 6.87 43.01
C PRO A 134 20.52 6.53 41.82
N PRO A 135 19.24 6.95 41.83
CA PRO A 135 18.35 6.80 40.69
C PRO A 135 18.95 7.43 39.43
N LEU A 136 18.79 6.76 38.30
CA LEU A 136 19.33 7.22 37.04
C LEU A 136 18.36 8.22 36.40
N VAL A 137 18.82 9.44 36.14
CA VAL A 137 18.01 10.52 35.58
C VAL A 137 18.50 10.83 34.17
N VAL A 138 17.58 10.84 33.20
CA VAL A 138 17.86 11.17 31.80
C VAL A 138 16.87 12.23 31.31
N ASP A 139 17.40 13.32 30.79
CA ASP A 139 16.66 14.43 30.25
C ASP A 139 16.70 14.41 28.72
N PHE A 140 15.51 14.44 28.10
CA PHE A 140 15.35 14.47 26.65
C PHE A 140 14.81 15.84 26.23
N PRO A 141 15.57 16.65 25.47
CA PRO A 141 15.07 17.88 24.89
C PRO A 141 14.01 17.55 23.81
N VAL A 142 12.85 18.17 23.90
CA VAL A 142 11.74 17.95 22.97
C VAL A 142 11.10 19.28 22.57
N ALA A 143 10.71 19.41 21.30
CA ALA A 143 9.94 20.56 20.84
C ALA A 143 8.44 20.28 20.99
N VAL A 144 7.70 21.23 21.57
CA VAL A 144 6.24 21.20 21.61
C VAL A 144 5.70 22.19 20.59
N GLU A 145 4.96 21.68 19.61
CA GLU A 145 4.42 22.46 18.50
C GLU A 145 3.02 23.02 18.81
N ARG A 146 2.54 23.92 17.95
CA ARG A 146 1.12 24.30 17.96
C ARG A 146 0.31 23.16 17.37
N ALA A 147 -0.82 22.83 17.98
CA ALA A 147 -1.77 21.91 17.36
C ALA A 147 -2.13 22.40 15.94
N PRO A 148 -2.08 21.53 14.93
CA PRO A 148 -2.33 21.92 13.54
C PRO A 148 -3.74 22.50 13.40
N GLY A 149 -3.84 23.80 13.11
CA GLY A 149 -5.07 24.49 12.73
C GLY A 149 -5.16 24.59 11.20
N LEU A 150 -6.37 24.77 10.67
CA LEU A 150 -6.61 25.14 9.26
C LEU A 150 -5.98 26.51 8.98
N GLY A 151 -4.69 26.53 8.73
CA GLY A 151 -3.90 27.73 8.47
C GLY A 151 -3.79 28.09 6.97
N PRO A 152 -2.91 29.02 6.60
CA PRO A 152 -2.68 29.47 5.21
C PRO A 152 -2.44 28.33 4.21
N ALA A 153 -2.01 27.17 4.68
CA ALA A 153 -1.85 25.95 3.89
C ALA A 153 -3.15 25.54 3.16
N ALA A 154 -4.34 25.74 3.75
CA ALA A 154 -5.60 25.41 3.11
C ALA A 154 -5.87 26.28 1.86
N TRP A 155 -5.53 27.55 1.90
CA TRP A 155 -5.65 28.47 0.76
C TRP A 155 -4.61 28.16 -0.33
N THR A 156 -3.39 27.79 0.06
CA THR A 156 -2.34 27.35 -0.88
C THR A 156 -2.78 26.06 -1.60
N VAL A 157 -3.39 25.13 -0.87
CA VAL A 157 -3.95 23.89 -1.44
C VAL A 157 -5.08 24.20 -2.44
N LEU A 158 -6.02 25.06 -2.08
CA LEU A 158 -7.12 25.47 -2.98
C LEU A 158 -6.59 26.17 -4.23
N ALA A 159 -5.60 27.04 -4.11
CA ALA A 159 -4.97 27.69 -5.26
C ALA A 159 -4.23 26.71 -6.15
N LEU A 160 -3.52 25.72 -5.56
CA LEU A 160 -2.86 24.65 -6.30
C LEU A 160 -3.87 23.75 -7.02
N VAL A 161 -4.98 23.42 -6.37
CA VAL A 161 -6.10 22.67 -6.96
C VAL A 161 -6.65 23.41 -8.18
N ALA A 162 -6.92 24.70 -8.05
CA ALA A 162 -7.45 25.52 -9.14
C ALA A 162 -6.45 25.61 -10.32
N LEU A 163 -5.17 25.81 -10.02
CA LEU A 163 -4.10 25.86 -11.03
C LEU A 163 -3.94 24.53 -11.76
N LEU A 164 -3.89 23.42 -11.05
CA LEU A 164 -3.75 22.09 -11.65
C LEU A 164 -4.99 21.68 -12.44
N ALA A 165 -6.18 22.06 -11.98
CA ALA A 165 -7.41 21.89 -12.75
C ALA A 165 -7.38 22.68 -14.05
N ALA A 166 -6.93 23.94 -14.02
CA ALA A 166 -6.77 24.77 -15.21
C ALA A 166 -5.72 24.20 -16.17
N LEU A 167 -4.57 23.74 -15.65
CA LEU A 167 -3.53 23.09 -16.46
C LEU A 167 -4.00 21.78 -17.09
N ALA A 168 -4.82 20.99 -16.38
CA ALA A 168 -5.35 19.74 -16.94
C ALA A 168 -6.39 19.99 -18.03
N VAL A 169 -7.27 21.01 -17.86
CA VAL A 169 -8.18 21.44 -18.91
C VAL A 169 -7.40 21.95 -20.13
N TYR A 170 -6.34 22.70 -19.90
CA TYR A 170 -5.44 23.16 -20.96
C TYR A 170 -4.76 21.97 -21.68
N ALA A 171 -4.16 21.05 -20.93
CA ALA A 171 -3.51 19.85 -21.45
C ALA A 171 -4.49 18.94 -22.23
N ALA A 172 -5.74 18.85 -21.79
CA ALA A 172 -6.78 18.09 -22.49
C ALA A 172 -7.16 18.69 -23.87
N ARG A 173 -6.86 19.98 -24.11
CA ARG A 173 -7.06 20.67 -25.38
C ARG A 173 -5.86 20.57 -26.33
N LEU A 174 -4.67 20.19 -25.81
CA LEU A 174 -3.48 20.01 -26.64
C LEU A 174 -3.65 18.79 -27.56
N ARG A 175 -3.23 18.93 -28.83
CA ARG A 175 -3.14 17.77 -29.75
C ARG A 175 -2.04 16.84 -29.25
N PRO A 176 -2.24 15.50 -29.24
CA PRO A 176 -1.19 14.59 -28.85
C PRO A 176 0.00 14.71 -29.81
N ALA A 177 1.19 14.90 -29.27
CA ALA A 177 2.43 14.80 -30.01
C ALA A 177 2.59 13.39 -30.61
N PRO A 178 3.36 13.22 -31.71
CA PRO A 178 3.64 11.91 -32.26
C PRO A 178 4.26 11.03 -31.15
N ALA A 179 3.67 9.86 -30.92
CA ALA A 179 4.06 9.00 -29.82
C ALA A 179 5.42 8.38 -30.10
N LEU A 180 6.42 8.67 -29.24
CA LEU A 180 7.74 8.04 -29.29
C LEU A 180 7.57 6.51 -29.15
N ASP A 181 8.09 5.76 -30.12
CA ASP A 181 8.14 4.30 -30.07
C ASP A 181 9.47 3.84 -29.45
N LEU A 182 9.42 3.31 -28.24
CA LEU A 182 10.60 2.82 -27.53
C LEU A 182 11.27 1.63 -28.23
N LEU A 183 10.51 0.84 -29.01
CA LEU A 183 11.08 -0.26 -29.80
C LEU A 183 11.81 0.20 -31.07
N ALA A 184 11.68 1.47 -31.45
CA ALA A 184 12.50 2.06 -32.51
C ALA A 184 13.94 2.30 -32.07
N ILE A 185 14.24 2.28 -30.75
CA ILE A 185 15.59 2.43 -30.21
C ILE A 185 16.29 1.05 -30.23
N PRO A 186 17.35 0.84 -31.08
CA PRO A 186 17.86 -0.51 -31.35
C PRO A 186 18.42 -1.24 -30.12
N TRP A 187 19.18 -0.54 -29.27
CA TRP A 187 19.77 -1.15 -28.07
C TRP A 187 18.67 -1.54 -27.05
N LEU A 188 17.66 -0.70 -26.85
CA LEU A 188 16.54 -0.97 -25.94
C LEU A 188 15.70 -2.13 -26.44
N ARG A 189 15.43 -2.19 -27.75
CA ARG A 189 14.74 -3.32 -28.37
C ARG A 189 15.51 -4.62 -28.15
N ARG A 190 16.83 -4.65 -28.40
CA ARG A 190 17.68 -5.83 -28.18
C ARG A 190 17.64 -6.27 -26.73
N LEU A 191 17.75 -5.34 -25.80
CA LEU A 191 17.69 -5.62 -24.35
C LEU A 191 16.34 -6.23 -23.97
N LEU A 192 15.24 -5.58 -24.29
CA LEU A 192 13.88 -6.03 -23.91
C LEU A 192 13.51 -7.37 -24.57
N THR A 193 13.96 -7.64 -25.79
CA THR A 193 13.69 -8.91 -26.49
C THR A 193 14.66 -10.02 -26.09
N SER A 194 15.72 -9.74 -25.31
CA SER A 194 16.69 -10.74 -24.85
C SER A 194 16.06 -11.71 -23.84
N ARG A 195 16.08 -13.00 -24.16
CA ARG A 195 15.66 -14.06 -23.22
C ARG A 195 16.58 -14.16 -22.00
N ALA A 196 17.89 -13.94 -22.21
CA ALA A 196 18.88 -13.97 -21.14
C ALA A 196 18.62 -12.85 -20.13
N PHE A 197 18.35 -11.63 -20.59
CA PHE A 197 18.01 -10.49 -19.73
C PHE A 197 16.75 -10.77 -18.90
N GLN A 198 15.67 -11.23 -19.53
CA GLN A 198 14.42 -11.53 -18.82
C GLN A 198 14.59 -12.65 -17.80
N ARG A 199 15.26 -13.75 -18.17
CA ARG A 199 15.51 -14.88 -17.25
C ARG A 199 16.46 -14.49 -16.12
N GLY A 200 17.50 -13.71 -16.42
CA GLY A 200 18.43 -13.19 -15.40
C GLY A 200 17.70 -12.32 -14.38
N LEU A 201 16.84 -11.40 -14.85
CA LEU A 201 16.02 -10.56 -13.97
C LEU A 201 15.06 -11.38 -13.09
N GLN A 202 14.41 -12.41 -13.67
CA GLN A 202 13.53 -13.32 -12.94
C GLN A 202 14.31 -14.17 -11.93
N GLY A 203 15.49 -14.67 -12.30
CA GLY A 203 16.36 -15.45 -11.42
C GLY A 203 16.88 -14.61 -10.25
N ALA A 204 17.33 -13.39 -10.52
CA ALA A 204 17.78 -12.46 -9.47
C ALA A 204 16.65 -12.10 -8.50
N ALA A 205 15.45 -11.80 -9.02
CA ALA A 205 14.29 -11.53 -8.18
C ALA A 205 13.87 -12.74 -7.34
N LEU A 206 13.94 -13.97 -7.91
CA LEU A 206 13.65 -15.19 -7.17
C LEU A 206 14.68 -15.45 -6.08
N ALA A 207 15.98 -15.29 -6.37
CA ALA A 207 17.04 -15.43 -5.38
C ALA A 207 16.88 -14.43 -4.24
N LEU A 208 16.62 -13.16 -4.55
CA LEU A 208 16.34 -12.13 -3.54
C LEU A 208 15.11 -12.51 -2.69
N THR A 209 14.04 -12.99 -3.32
CA THR A 209 12.82 -13.40 -2.60
C THR A 209 13.08 -14.59 -1.69
N ALA A 210 13.92 -15.55 -2.09
CA ALA A 210 14.31 -16.67 -1.26
C ALA A 210 15.14 -16.21 -0.04
N VAL A 211 16.10 -15.28 -0.24
CA VAL A 211 16.88 -14.67 0.85
C VAL A 211 15.97 -13.92 1.82
N VAL A 212 15.05 -13.10 1.30
CA VAL A 212 14.07 -12.35 2.11
C VAL A 212 13.20 -13.30 2.94
N ALA A 213 12.66 -14.35 2.32
CA ALA A 213 11.87 -15.34 3.05
C ALA A 213 12.68 -16.04 4.15
N TRP A 214 13.93 -16.42 3.84
CA TRP A 214 14.84 -17.05 4.81
C TRP A 214 15.15 -16.13 5.99
N LEU A 215 15.49 -14.86 5.74
CA LEU A 215 15.75 -13.87 6.78
C LEU A 215 14.51 -13.56 7.63
N GLY A 216 13.31 -13.70 7.08
CA GLY A 216 12.06 -13.62 7.84
C GLY A 216 11.98 -14.67 8.96
N PHE A 217 12.60 -15.84 8.78
CA PHE A 217 12.64 -16.91 9.80
C PHE A 217 13.92 -16.89 10.65
N ALA A 218 15.06 -16.63 10.04
CA ALA A 218 16.37 -16.84 10.65
C ALA A 218 16.89 -15.62 11.43
N ASP A 219 16.46 -14.42 11.05
CA ASP A 219 16.95 -13.16 11.62
C ASP A 219 16.05 -12.68 12.78
N VAL A 220 16.47 -11.61 13.45
CA VAL A 220 15.73 -11.00 14.59
C VAL A 220 14.27 -10.75 14.24
N GLN A 221 13.37 -11.09 15.17
CA GLN A 221 11.92 -11.00 14.98
C GLN A 221 11.36 -9.62 15.36
N ASP A 222 12.06 -8.56 14.95
CA ASP A 222 11.62 -7.17 15.05
C ASP A 222 11.44 -6.61 13.64
N GLY A 223 10.23 -6.16 13.33
CA GLY A 223 9.87 -5.66 12.00
C GLY A 223 10.64 -4.42 11.57
N GLY A 224 11.09 -3.58 12.53
CA GLY A 224 11.83 -2.36 12.27
C GLY A 224 13.26 -2.59 11.78
N VAL A 225 13.90 -3.67 12.21
CA VAL A 225 15.31 -3.98 11.95
C VAL A 225 15.53 -5.23 11.09
N ASN A 226 14.49 -6.00 10.81
CA ASN A 226 14.58 -7.18 9.96
C ASN A 226 14.48 -6.81 8.47
N LEU A 227 15.39 -7.37 7.65
CA LEU A 227 15.43 -7.10 6.22
C LEU A 227 14.16 -7.58 5.48
N ALA A 228 13.55 -8.68 5.92
CA ALA A 228 12.37 -9.22 5.26
C ALA A 228 11.18 -8.25 5.31
N THR A 229 10.89 -7.69 6.47
CA THR A 229 9.81 -6.70 6.65
C THR A 229 10.15 -5.37 6.00
N LYS A 230 11.35 -4.83 6.27
CA LYS A 230 11.75 -3.52 5.76
C LYS A 230 11.79 -3.48 4.23
N LEU A 231 12.41 -4.49 3.60
CA LEU A 231 12.49 -4.57 2.15
C LEU A 231 11.11 -4.82 1.52
N THR A 232 10.29 -5.72 2.10
CA THR A 232 8.99 -6.08 1.52
C THR A 232 7.97 -4.96 1.65
N TRP A 233 7.80 -4.39 2.85
CA TRP A 233 6.66 -3.52 3.13
C TRP A 233 6.99 -2.03 2.99
N THR A 234 8.21 -1.61 3.35
CA THR A 234 8.58 -0.19 3.24
C THR A 234 9.11 0.15 1.83
N ILE A 235 9.99 -0.69 1.27
CA ILE A 235 10.66 -0.38 0.01
C ILE A 235 9.90 -0.96 -1.19
N TRP A 236 9.71 -2.30 -1.23
CA TRP A 236 9.12 -2.94 -2.40
C TRP A 236 7.64 -2.59 -2.55
N TRP A 237 6.85 -2.66 -1.49
CA TRP A 237 5.42 -2.35 -1.55
C TRP A 237 5.15 -0.92 -2.01
N ALA A 238 5.82 0.07 -1.41
CA ALA A 238 5.73 1.45 -1.87
C ALA A 238 6.25 1.60 -3.30
N GLY A 239 7.44 1.09 -3.60
CA GLY A 239 8.07 1.19 -4.91
C GLY A 239 7.24 0.58 -6.04
N VAL A 240 6.61 -0.58 -5.80
CA VAL A 240 5.80 -1.25 -6.82
C VAL A 240 4.55 -0.45 -7.19
N ILE A 241 3.94 0.27 -6.24
CA ILE A 241 2.78 1.14 -6.52
C ILE A 241 3.18 2.27 -7.49
N PHE A 242 4.35 2.87 -7.31
CA PHE A 242 4.87 3.87 -8.26
C PHE A 242 5.12 3.27 -9.66
N THR A 243 5.60 2.02 -9.73
CA THR A 243 5.77 1.36 -11.05
C THR A 243 4.44 1.16 -11.77
N PHE A 244 3.33 0.94 -11.06
CA PHE A 244 2.00 0.80 -11.69
C PHE A 244 1.57 2.08 -12.39
N VAL A 245 1.87 3.22 -11.77
CA VAL A 245 1.53 4.55 -12.31
C VAL A 245 2.37 4.87 -13.52
N LEU A 246 3.68 4.57 -13.51
CA LEU A 246 4.62 4.96 -14.55
C LEU A 246 4.67 3.98 -15.73
N ALA A 247 4.67 2.68 -15.44
CA ALA A 247 4.92 1.64 -16.42
C ALA A 247 3.93 0.47 -16.38
N GLY A 248 2.80 0.62 -15.67
CA GLY A 248 1.76 -0.40 -15.59
C GLY A 248 2.28 -1.69 -14.95
N ARG A 249 2.00 -2.82 -15.56
CA ARG A 249 2.36 -4.15 -15.02
C ARG A 249 3.80 -4.59 -15.27
N VAL A 250 4.74 -3.67 -15.51
CA VAL A 250 6.14 -4.03 -15.84
C VAL A 250 6.79 -4.90 -14.76
N TRP A 251 6.47 -4.68 -13.48
CA TRP A 251 6.95 -5.52 -12.39
C TRP A 251 6.65 -7.01 -12.60
N CYS A 252 5.51 -7.33 -13.21
CA CYS A 252 5.12 -8.73 -13.45
C CYS A 252 6.09 -9.49 -14.38
N VAL A 253 6.97 -8.80 -15.11
CA VAL A 253 8.03 -9.43 -15.92
C VAL A 253 9.08 -10.06 -15.03
N ALA A 254 9.49 -9.35 -13.98
CA ALA A 254 10.52 -9.78 -13.03
C ALA A 254 9.97 -10.62 -11.87
N CYS A 255 8.64 -10.55 -11.62
CA CYS A 255 7.99 -11.10 -10.44
C CYS A 255 8.29 -12.62 -10.26
N PRO A 256 8.85 -13.05 -9.11
CA PRO A 256 9.23 -14.44 -8.87
C PRO A 256 8.02 -15.39 -8.87
N PHE A 257 6.89 -14.98 -8.31
CA PHE A 257 5.65 -15.78 -8.29
C PHE A 257 5.15 -16.04 -9.72
N GLY A 258 5.21 -15.00 -10.56
CA GLY A 258 4.83 -15.12 -11.96
C GLY A 258 5.80 -15.95 -12.79
N ALA A 259 7.10 -15.83 -12.54
CA ALA A 259 8.14 -16.63 -13.20
C ALA A 259 7.96 -18.12 -12.86
N LEU A 260 7.82 -18.47 -11.58
CA LEU A 260 7.60 -19.84 -11.14
C LEU A 260 6.32 -20.44 -11.70
N ASN A 261 5.19 -19.70 -11.66
CA ASN A 261 3.94 -20.18 -12.25
C ASN A 261 4.08 -20.44 -13.75
N GLU A 262 4.83 -19.61 -14.48
CA GLU A 262 5.05 -19.79 -15.90
C GLU A 262 6.04 -20.94 -16.19
N TRP A 263 7.13 -21.06 -15.44
CA TRP A 263 8.13 -22.11 -15.62
C TRP A 263 7.56 -23.48 -15.30
N THR A 264 6.81 -23.61 -14.19
CA THR A 264 6.16 -24.88 -13.81
C THR A 264 5.08 -25.27 -14.82
N ALA A 265 4.26 -24.34 -15.32
CA ALA A 265 3.26 -24.64 -16.33
C ALA A 265 3.88 -25.11 -17.66
N ARG A 266 5.06 -24.58 -18.02
CA ARG A 266 5.79 -25.06 -19.21
C ARG A 266 6.42 -26.42 -18.99
N ALA A 267 7.02 -26.65 -17.82
CA ALA A 267 7.69 -27.92 -17.49
C ALA A 267 6.69 -29.09 -17.37
N SER A 268 5.50 -28.83 -16.79
CA SER A 268 4.44 -29.84 -16.66
C SER A 268 3.60 -30.03 -17.92
N GLY A 269 3.79 -29.19 -18.95
CA GLY A 269 2.93 -29.18 -20.13
C GLY A 269 1.47 -28.81 -19.81
N ALA A 270 1.23 -28.07 -18.73
CA ALA A 270 -0.12 -27.73 -18.28
C ALA A 270 -0.84 -26.84 -19.30
N TRP A 271 -1.93 -27.33 -19.84
CA TRP A 271 -2.78 -26.67 -20.83
C TRP A 271 -4.21 -26.43 -20.34
N ARG A 272 -4.55 -26.99 -19.18
CA ARG A 272 -5.90 -26.87 -18.61
C ARG A 272 -6.19 -25.42 -18.25
N ARG A 273 -7.32 -24.92 -18.70
CA ARG A 273 -7.80 -23.62 -18.28
C ARG A 273 -8.37 -23.68 -16.87
N LEU A 274 -8.17 -22.61 -16.11
CA LEU A 274 -8.81 -22.46 -14.80
C LEU A 274 -10.34 -22.64 -14.95
N PRO A 275 -11.07 -23.30 -14.02
CA PRO A 275 -12.53 -23.44 -14.10
C PRO A 275 -13.24 -22.08 -14.20
N ARG A 276 -14.37 -22.04 -14.92
CA ARG A 276 -15.11 -20.80 -15.19
C ARG A 276 -15.36 -19.90 -13.96
N PRO A 277 -15.76 -20.43 -12.78
CA PRO A 277 -15.99 -19.61 -11.59
C PRO A 277 -14.76 -18.83 -11.10
N PHE A 278 -13.55 -19.25 -11.49
CA PHE A 278 -12.29 -18.62 -11.12
C PHE A 278 -11.73 -17.68 -12.20
N ARG A 279 -12.36 -17.58 -13.37
CA ARG A 279 -11.89 -16.75 -14.49
C ARG A 279 -12.40 -15.30 -14.41
N ASN A 280 -12.30 -14.70 -13.24
CA ASN A 280 -12.64 -13.32 -12.95
C ASN A 280 -11.64 -12.77 -11.94
N ILE A 281 -11.78 -11.52 -11.55
CA ILE A 281 -10.90 -10.92 -10.54
C ILE A 281 -11.51 -10.89 -9.13
N TRP A 282 -12.69 -11.46 -8.90
CA TRP A 282 -13.30 -11.52 -7.56
C TRP A 282 -12.40 -12.24 -6.55
N TRP A 283 -11.74 -13.31 -6.98
CA TRP A 283 -10.81 -14.07 -6.13
C TRP A 283 -9.55 -13.26 -5.78
N ALA A 284 -8.98 -12.55 -6.76
CA ALA A 284 -7.87 -11.63 -6.53
C ALA A 284 -8.29 -10.48 -5.60
N THR A 285 -9.50 -9.94 -5.78
CA THR A 285 -10.07 -8.91 -4.91
C THR A 285 -10.24 -9.41 -3.49
N GLY A 286 -10.87 -10.59 -3.31
CA GLY A 286 -11.05 -11.21 -2.00
C GLY A 286 -9.73 -11.52 -1.30
N ALA A 287 -8.74 -12.03 -2.05
CA ALA A 287 -7.40 -12.30 -1.51
C ALA A 287 -6.66 -11.00 -1.10
N PHE A 288 -6.82 -9.91 -1.86
CA PHE A 288 -6.24 -8.60 -1.53
C PHE A 288 -6.87 -8.01 -0.27
N VAL A 289 -8.20 -8.02 -0.18
CA VAL A 289 -8.92 -7.55 1.01
C VAL A 289 -8.57 -8.38 2.24
N LEU A 290 -8.50 -9.71 2.09
CA LEU A 290 -8.12 -10.61 3.18
C LEU A 290 -6.68 -10.34 3.66
N LEU A 291 -5.75 -10.12 2.73
CA LEU A 291 -4.36 -9.78 3.07
C LEU A 291 -4.28 -8.43 3.81
N THR A 292 -5.01 -7.43 3.35
CA THR A 292 -5.08 -6.12 4.01
C THR A 292 -5.73 -6.23 5.40
N TRP A 293 -6.83 -6.98 5.52
CA TRP A 293 -7.46 -7.24 6.81
C TRP A 293 -6.52 -7.98 7.77
N ALA A 294 -5.80 -8.99 7.26
CA ALA A 294 -4.83 -9.73 8.07
C ALA A 294 -3.66 -8.83 8.51
N ASP A 295 -3.22 -7.91 7.68
CA ASP A 295 -2.19 -6.94 8.05
C ASP A 295 -2.64 -6.07 9.21
N GLU A 296 -3.82 -5.46 9.09
CA GLU A 296 -4.36 -4.56 10.10
C GLU A 296 -4.67 -5.27 11.43
N GLN A 297 -5.19 -6.51 11.38
CA GLN A 297 -5.61 -7.24 12.58
C GLN A 297 -4.50 -8.11 13.18
N LEU A 298 -3.55 -8.58 12.39
CA LEU A 298 -2.51 -9.53 12.79
C LEU A 298 -1.10 -8.95 12.74
N GLY A 299 -0.94 -7.68 12.33
CA GLY A 299 0.35 -7.00 12.26
C GLY A 299 1.33 -7.67 11.31
N VAL A 300 0.88 -8.11 10.14
CA VAL A 300 1.70 -8.81 9.13
C VAL A 300 2.96 -8.02 8.77
N VAL A 301 2.80 -6.72 8.57
CA VAL A 301 3.90 -5.79 8.22
C VAL A 301 4.97 -5.72 9.30
N ARG A 302 4.59 -5.95 10.56
CA ARG A 302 5.50 -5.88 11.73
C ARG A 302 6.14 -7.21 12.08
N SER A 303 5.67 -8.34 11.53
CA SER A 303 6.16 -9.67 11.85
C SER A 303 7.01 -10.24 10.72
N PRO A 304 8.35 -10.37 10.91
CA PRO A 304 9.24 -11.00 9.95
C PRO A 304 8.83 -12.43 9.60
N GLN A 305 8.51 -13.24 10.62
CA GLN A 305 8.10 -14.62 10.44
C GLN A 305 6.81 -14.76 9.63
N VAL A 306 5.80 -13.93 9.89
CA VAL A 306 4.54 -13.95 9.13
C VAL A 306 4.80 -13.50 7.69
N THR A 307 5.64 -12.48 7.47
CA THR A 307 6.08 -12.06 6.14
C THR A 307 6.75 -13.23 5.39
N GLY A 308 7.65 -13.96 6.04
CA GLY A 308 8.27 -15.17 5.48
C GLY A 308 7.24 -16.22 5.06
N TRP A 309 6.28 -16.53 5.93
CA TRP A 309 5.20 -17.49 5.62
C TRP A 309 4.32 -17.06 4.46
N ILE A 310 3.98 -15.78 4.35
CA ILE A 310 3.19 -15.22 3.24
C ILE A 310 3.95 -15.40 1.92
N ILE A 311 5.25 -15.10 1.90
CA ILE A 311 6.09 -15.29 0.71
C ILE A 311 6.10 -16.77 0.31
N VAL A 312 6.38 -17.69 1.24
CA VAL A 312 6.41 -19.14 0.98
C VAL A 312 5.03 -19.63 0.49
N PHE A 313 3.95 -19.21 1.15
CA PHE A 313 2.59 -19.58 0.75
C PHE A 313 2.29 -19.20 -0.71
N PHE A 314 2.60 -17.97 -1.11
CA PHE A 314 2.35 -17.55 -2.49
C PHE A 314 3.30 -18.19 -3.50
N LEU A 315 4.55 -18.51 -3.12
CA LEU A 315 5.45 -19.29 -3.98
C LEU A 315 4.88 -20.70 -4.24
N VAL A 316 4.48 -21.40 -3.17
CA VAL A 316 3.88 -22.74 -3.27
C VAL A 316 2.58 -22.70 -4.06
N LEU A 317 1.72 -21.72 -3.82
CA LEU A 317 0.45 -21.57 -4.56
C LEU A 317 0.70 -21.29 -6.04
N ALA A 318 1.68 -20.44 -6.37
CA ALA A 318 2.04 -20.15 -7.75
C ALA A 318 2.56 -21.40 -8.48
N VAL A 319 3.40 -22.22 -7.83
CA VAL A 319 3.87 -23.52 -8.35
C VAL A 319 2.71 -24.48 -8.52
N ALA A 320 1.88 -24.69 -7.49
CA ALA A 320 0.76 -25.63 -7.53
C ALA A 320 -0.25 -25.30 -8.65
N VAL A 321 -0.57 -24.01 -8.81
CA VAL A 321 -1.44 -23.56 -9.91
C VAL A 321 -0.75 -23.78 -11.27
N GLY A 322 0.56 -23.56 -11.38
CA GLY A 322 1.33 -23.79 -12.61
C GLY A 322 1.45 -25.24 -13.01
N LEU A 323 1.50 -26.17 -12.04
CA LEU A 323 1.52 -27.62 -12.34
C LEU A 323 0.23 -28.14 -12.97
N VAL A 324 -0.90 -27.46 -12.73
CA VAL A 324 -2.23 -27.95 -13.14
C VAL A 324 -2.82 -27.11 -14.28
N TYR A 325 -2.59 -25.80 -14.28
CA TYR A 325 -3.28 -24.87 -15.17
C TYR A 325 -2.32 -24.12 -16.10
N GLU A 326 -2.89 -23.57 -17.19
CA GLU A 326 -2.16 -22.78 -18.19
C GLU A 326 -1.33 -21.64 -17.57
N ARG A 327 -0.32 -21.23 -18.31
CA ARG A 327 0.63 -20.16 -17.89
C ARG A 327 -0.07 -18.94 -17.31
N ARG A 328 0.52 -18.38 -16.25
CA ARG A 328 0.06 -17.13 -15.59
C ARG A 328 -1.38 -17.18 -15.08
N SER A 329 -2.01 -18.37 -14.95
CA SER A 329 -3.36 -18.50 -14.36
C SER A 329 -3.43 -17.95 -12.94
N PHE A 330 -2.39 -18.17 -12.12
CA PHE A 330 -2.25 -17.54 -10.82
C PHE A 330 -2.28 -16.00 -10.94
N CYS A 331 -1.44 -15.41 -11.81
CA CYS A 331 -1.29 -13.97 -11.96
C CYS A 331 -2.55 -13.27 -12.52
N ARG A 332 -3.35 -14.00 -13.30
CA ARG A 332 -4.55 -13.45 -13.96
C ARG A 332 -5.76 -13.42 -13.06
N HIS A 333 -5.88 -14.36 -12.12
CA HIS A 333 -7.14 -14.62 -11.44
C HIS A 333 -7.03 -14.73 -9.91
N LEU A 334 -5.88 -15.16 -9.38
CA LEU A 334 -5.73 -15.51 -7.97
C LEU A 334 -4.75 -14.59 -7.21
N CYS A 335 -3.79 -13.98 -7.91
CA CYS A 335 -2.80 -13.11 -7.27
C CYS A 335 -3.48 -11.88 -6.65
N PRO A 336 -3.36 -11.64 -5.33
CA PRO A 336 -4.01 -10.52 -4.66
C PRO A 336 -3.59 -9.17 -5.27
N ILE A 337 -2.30 -9.02 -5.56
CA ILE A 337 -1.76 -7.81 -6.16
C ILE A 337 -2.11 -7.72 -7.67
N GLY A 338 -2.38 -8.87 -8.33
CA GLY A 338 -2.67 -8.93 -9.76
C GLY A 338 -3.90 -8.14 -10.18
N GLY A 339 -4.98 -8.20 -9.39
CA GLY A 339 -6.18 -7.39 -9.60
C GLY A 339 -5.92 -5.90 -9.44
N LEU A 340 -5.27 -5.52 -8.32
CA LEU A 340 -4.87 -4.16 -8.01
C LEU A 340 -4.00 -3.54 -9.11
N ILE A 341 -2.90 -4.24 -9.48
CA ILE A 341 -2.00 -3.79 -10.57
C ILE A 341 -2.78 -3.63 -11.88
N GLY A 342 -3.69 -4.57 -12.17
CA GLY A 342 -4.51 -4.50 -13.37
C GLY A 342 -5.27 -3.19 -13.47
N ILE A 343 -6.01 -2.83 -12.44
CA ILE A 343 -6.81 -1.60 -12.38
C ILE A 343 -5.91 -0.34 -12.42
N TYR A 344 -4.87 -0.29 -11.59
CA TYR A 344 -3.99 0.88 -11.52
C TYR A 344 -3.15 1.07 -12.80
N SER A 345 -2.79 -0.01 -13.51
CA SER A 345 -2.06 0.07 -14.78
C SER A 345 -2.81 0.80 -15.91
N MET A 346 -4.13 0.99 -15.75
CA MET A 346 -4.92 1.78 -16.70
C MET A 346 -4.54 3.26 -16.70
N THR A 347 -3.93 3.76 -15.63
CA THR A 347 -3.41 5.14 -15.55
C THR A 347 -2.07 5.31 -16.27
N ALA A 348 -1.28 4.26 -16.41
CA ALA A 348 0.09 4.33 -16.92
C ALA A 348 0.20 4.96 -18.32
N PRO A 349 1.22 5.81 -18.54
CA PRO A 349 1.45 6.45 -19.83
C PRO A 349 2.06 5.52 -20.87
N LEU A 350 2.58 4.35 -20.49
CA LEU A 350 3.13 3.37 -21.42
C LEU A 350 2.05 2.40 -21.92
N GLU A 351 2.05 2.14 -23.22
CA GLU A 351 1.20 1.11 -23.83
C GLU A 351 1.97 0.29 -24.88
N LEU A 352 1.64 -1.00 -24.97
CA LEU A 352 2.03 -1.85 -26.08
C LEU A 352 0.82 -2.06 -26.99
N ARG A 353 0.90 -1.67 -28.25
CA ARG A 353 -0.21 -1.76 -29.23
C ARG A 353 0.31 -2.08 -30.62
N ALA A 354 -0.57 -2.54 -31.49
CA ALA A 354 -0.29 -2.64 -32.92
C ALA A 354 -0.02 -1.25 -33.52
N ARG A 355 0.99 -1.16 -34.40
CA ARG A 355 1.25 0.06 -35.18
C ARG A 355 0.12 0.31 -36.16
N ASP A 356 -0.27 -0.75 -36.88
CA ASP A 356 -1.43 -0.75 -37.77
C ASP A 356 -2.35 -1.94 -37.50
N ALA A 357 -3.60 -1.66 -37.21
CA ALA A 357 -4.62 -2.68 -36.95
C ALA A 357 -5.04 -3.43 -38.24
N GLY A 358 -4.88 -2.81 -39.41
CA GLY A 358 -5.15 -3.42 -40.71
C GLY A 358 -4.23 -4.59 -40.98
N THR A 359 -2.93 -4.38 -40.81
CA THR A 359 -1.92 -5.44 -40.91
C THR A 359 -2.21 -6.62 -39.99
N CYS A 360 -2.62 -6.37 -38.75
CA CYS A 360 -2.99 -7.45 -37.82
C CYS A 360 -4.25 -8.22 -38.24
N ARG A 361 -5.19 -7.62 -38.98
CA ARG A 361 -6.40 -8.28 -39.45
C ARG A 361 -6.15 -9.21 -40.64
N THR A 362 -5.27 -8.80 -41.55
CA THR A 362 -5.08 -9.44 -42.85
C THR A 362 -4.13 -10.64 -42.84
N HIS A 363 -3.21 -10.75 -41.86
CA HIS A 363 -2.31 -11.90 -41.80
C HIS A 363 -2.88 -13.08 -40.99
N ALA A 364 -2.64 -14.30 -41.45
CA ALA A 364 -3.17 -15.52 -40.82
C ALA A 364 -2.38 -15.93 -39.56
N GLU A 365 -1.05 -15.78 -39.59
CA GLU A 365 -0.16 -16.17 -38.51
C GLU A 365 -0.32 -15.28 -37.28
N LYS A 366 -0.65 -15.85 -36.15
CA LYS A 366 -0.85 -15.14 -34.85
C LYS A 366 0.25 -15.49 -33.84
N GLY A 367 1.52 -15.53 -34.29
CA GLY A 367 2.66 -15.86 -33.44
C GLY A 367 2.80 -14.99 -32.19
N CYS A 368 2.34 -13.72 -32.24
CA CYS A 368 2.27 -12.83 -31.08
C CYS A 368 1.38 -13.38 -29.94
N TYR A 369 0.39 -14.20 -30.26
CA TYR A 369 -0.56 -14.82 -29.31
C TYR A 369 -0.25 -16.30 -29.07
N GLN A 370 -0.10 -17.08 -30.13
CA GLN A 370 0.09 -18.52 -30.07
C GLN A 370 1.52 -18.94 -29.75
N GLY A 371 2.49 -18.11 -30.09
CA GLY A 371 3.91 -18.40 -30.00
C GLY A 371 4.53 -18.77 -31.35
N THR A 372 5.85 -18.85 -31.36
CA THR A 372 6.72 -19.28 -32.47
C THR A 372 7.93 -20.00 -31.88
N ALA A 373 8.86 -20.47 -32.70
CA ALA A 373 10.13 -21.02 -32.20
C ALA A 373 10.88 -20.02 -31.29
N ASP A 374 10.76 -18.70 -31.58
CA ASP A 374 11.46 -17.63 -30.86
C ASP A 374 10.62 -16.96 -29.77
N SER A 375 9.34 -17.24 -29.68
CA SER A 375 8.43 -16.62 -28.70
C SER A 375 7.47 -17.65 -28.15
N ALA A 376 7.26 -17.58 -26.85
CA ALA A 376 6.21 -18.39 -26.20
C ALA A 376 4.78 -17.87 -26.44
N GLY A 377 4.62 -16.76 -27.16
CA GLY A 377 3.35 -16.04 -27.27
C GLY A 377 2.99 -15.28 -25.98
N CYS A 378 1.85 -14.59 -26.00
CA CYS A 378 1.44 -13.78 -24.85
C CYS A 378 1.15 -14.65 -23.63
N PRO A 379 1.89 -14.48 -22.51
CA PRO A 379 1.66 -15.29 -21.30
C PRO A 379 0.36 -14.93 -20.58
N MET A 380 -0.19 -13.75 -20.85
CA MET A 380 -1.46 -13.29 -20.28
C MET A 380 -2.65 -13.54 -21.22
N PHE A 381 -2.42 -14.14 -22.38
CA PHE A 381 -3.43 -14.43 -23.42
C PHE A 381 -4.16 -13.17 -23.93
N GLU A 382 -3.44 -12.04 -23.96
CA GLU A 382 -3.91 -10.83 -24.63
C GLU A 382 -3.53 -10.85 -26.10
N PHE A 383 -4.47 -10.49 -26.95
CA PHE A 383 -4.24 -10.40 -28.39
C PHE A 383 -4.00 -8.95 -28.78
N PRO A 384 -2.78 -8.57 -29.23
CA PRO A 384 -2.41 -7.16 -29.43
C PRO A 384 -3.35 -6.36 -30.35
N GLN A 385 -3.97 -6.98 -31.35
CA GLN A 385 -4.96 -6.34 -32.21
C GLN A 385 -6.21 -5.89 -31.46
N ALA A 386 -6.66 -6.69 -30.47
CA ALA A 386 -7.88 -6.44 -29.73
C ALA A 386 -7.64 -5.67 -28.42
N MET A 387 -6.36 -5.47 -28.06
CA MET A 387 -6.00 -4.76 -26.83
C MET A 387 -6.37 -3.30 -26.89
N ASP A 388 -7.24 -2.85 -26.00
CA ASP A 388 -7.64 -1.45 -25.82
C ASP A 388 -7.24 -0.87 -24.45
N ARG A 389 -6.62 -1.71 -23.59
CA ARG A 389 -6.22 -1.35 -22.21
C ARG A 389 -5.01 -2.17 -21.72
N ASN A 390 -4.42 -1.74 -20.61
CA ASN A 390 -3.20 -2.34 -20.05
C ASN A 390 -3.46 -3.39 -18.93
N ASN A 391 -4.70 -3.64 -18.52
CA ASN A 391 -5.04 -4.47 -17.35
C ASN A 391 -4.28 -5.79 -17.25
N TYR A 392 -4.02 -6.43 -18.38
CA TYR A 392 -3.31 -7.71 -18.43
C TYR A 392 -1.97 -7.65 -19.16
N CYS A 393 -1.61 -6.52 -19.80
CA CYS A 393 -0.33 -6.39 -20.49
C CYS A 393 0.81 -6.15 -19.50
N THR A 394 1.71 -7.12 -19.38
CA THR A 394 2.91 -7.02 -18.51
C THR A 394 4.09 -6.32 -19.19
N LEU A 395 3.97 -5.90 -20.45
CA LEU A 395 5.07 -5.34 -21.25
C LEU A 395 6.27 -6.30 -21.42
N CYS A 396 6.04 -7.62 -21.34
CA CYS A 396 7.10 -8.63 -21.44
C CYS A 396 7.66 -8.82 -22.86
N VAL A 397 7.10 -8.14 -23.84
CA VAL A 397 7.48 -8.13 -25.27
C VAL A 397 7.51 -9.51 -25.97
N GLU A 398 6.96 -10.55 -25.37
CA GLU A 398 6.85 -11.86 -26.04
C GLU A 398 6.09 -11.77 -27.37
N CYS A 399 5.01 -10.97 -27.39
CA CYS A 399 4.27 -10.73 -28.65
C CYS A 399 5.12 -9.99 -29.72
N VAL A 400 6.10 -9.16 -29.31
CA VAL A 400 7.01 -8.49 -30.24
C VAL A 400 7.96 -9.51 -30.88
N LYS A 401 8.51 -10.45 -30.09
CA LYS A 401 9.38 -11.55 -30.58
C LYS A 401 8.65 -12.43 -31.58
N GLY A 402 7.38 -12.71 -31.36
CA GLY A 402 6.54 -13.58 -32.21
C GLY A 402 5.81 -12.86 -33.35
N CYS A 403 6.06 -11.56 -33.58
CA CYS A 403 5.38 -10.80 -34.61
C CYS A 403 6.10 -10.87 -35.95
N ALA A 404 5.65 -11.72 -36.88
CA ALA A 404 6.25 -11.86 -38.20
C ALA A 404 6.27 -10.57 -39.07
N ARG A 405 5.39 -9.60 -38.76
CA ARG A 405 5.24 -8.34 -39.47
C ARG A 405 5.88 -7.13 -38.79
N ASP A 406 6.55 -7.32 -37.64
CA ASP A 406 7.10 -6.25 -36.82
C ASP A 406 6.10 -5.09 -36.53
N ASN A 407 4.83 -5.45 -36.36
CA ASN A 407 3.73 -4.49 -36.32
C ASN A 407 3.35 -4.11 -34.87
N LEU A 408 4.29 -4.16 -33.91
CA LEU A 408 4.05 -3.80 -32.52
C LEU A 408 4.97 -2.68 -32.06
N ALA A 409 4.44 -1.80 -31.22
CA ALA A 409 5.16 -0.66 -30.67
C ALA A 409 4.90 -0.53 -29.16
N ILE A 410 5.90 -0.06 -28.41
CA ILE A 410 5.73 0.46 -27.05
C ILE A 410 5.76 1.98 -27.16
N ARG A 411 4.64 2.63 -26.81
CA ARG A 411 4.47 4.06 -27.01
C ARG A 411 4.07 4.76 -25.72
N PHE A 412 4.41 6.04 -25.62
CA PHE A 412 3.78 6.93 -24.67
C PHE A 412 2.39 7.35 -25.15
N ARG A 413 1.46 7.43 -24.22
CA ARG A 413 0.06 7.84 -24.44
C ARG A 413 -0.37 8.85 -23.39
N ALA A 414 -1.55 9.43 -23.55
CA ALA A 414 -2.15 10.27 -22.50
C ALA A 414 -2.30 9.48 -21.21
N PHE A 415 -1.91 10.07 -20.09
CA PHE A 415 -2.03 9.50 -18.76
C PHE A 415 -3.50 9.18 -18.45
N GLY A 416 -3.78 7.99 -17.97
CA GLY A 416 -5.15 7.54 -17.67
C GLY A 416 -6.03 7.20 -18.88
N LYS A 417 -5.50 7.17 -20.11
CA LYS A 417 -6.27 6.96 -21.35
C LYS A 417 -7.21 5.75 -21.29
N ASP A 418 -6.78 4.62 -20.70
CA ASP A 418 -7.60 3.41 -20.65
C ASP A 418 -8.86 3.57 -19.81
N LEU A 419 -8.87 4.48 -18.81
CA LEU A 419 -10.03 4.72 -17.96
C LEU A 419 -11.26 5.10 -18.74
N TRP A 420 -11.11 5.83 -19.85
CA TRP A 420 -12.22 6.25 -20.70
C TRP A 420 -12.22 5.61 -22.09
N ALA A 421 -11.06 5.16 -22.60
CA ALA A 421 -10.97 4.64 -23.96
C ALA A 421 -11.40 3.19 -24.11
N THR A 422 -11.30 2.37 -23.04
CA THR A 422 -11.67 0.95 -23.10
C THR A 422 -13.14 0.76 -23.49
N ARG A 423 -13.38 -0.28 -24.32
CA ARG A 423 -14.73 -0.68 -24.74
C ARG A 423 -15.33 -1.71 -23.79
N ARG A 424 -14.49 -2.54 -23.17
CA ARG A 424 -14.90 -3.59 -22.25
C ARG A 424 -14.82 -3.09 -20.80
N ARG A 425 -15.97 -2.92 -20.18
CA ARG A 425 -16.12 -2.63 -18.74
C ARG A 425 -16.92 -3.73 -18.09
N VAL A 426 -16.41 -4.27 -16.99
CA VAL A 426 -16.99 -5.42 -16.28
C VAL A 426 -17.21 -5.09 -14.82
N LEU A 427 -18.17 -5.76 -14.20
CA LEU A 427 -18.62 -5.45 -12.84
C LEU A 427 -17.55 -5.72 -11.78
N ASP A 428 -16.78 -6.78 -11.92
CA ASP A 428 -15.73 -7.17 -10.97
C ASP A 428 -14.59 -6.12 -10.92
N GLU A 429 -14.18 -5.59 -12.08
CA GLU A 429 -13.20 -4.48 -12.15
C GLU A 429 -13.79 -3.17 -11.59
N ALA A 430 -15.03 -2.86 -11.96
CA ALA A 430 -15.74 -1.67 -11.47
C ALA A 430 -15.91 -1.71 -9.95
N TYR A 431 -16.28 -2.86 -9.41
CA TYR A 431 -16.41 -3.05 -7.97
C TYR A 431 -15.08 -2.88 -7.25
N LEU A 432 -14.01 -3.52 -7.75
CA LEU A 432 -12.66 -3.36 -7.17
C LEU A 432 -12.20 -1.91 -7.21
N ALA A 433 -12.42 -1.19 -8.32
CA ALA A 433 -12.05 0.22 -8.44
C ALA A 433 -12.67 1.10 -7.34
N VAL A 434 -13.94 0.85 -7.01
CA VAL A 434 -14.66 1.58 -5.96
C VAL A 434 -14.27 1.09 -4.56
N ALA A 435 -14.18 -0.22 -4.35
CA ALA A 435 -13.77 -0.81 -3.06
C ALA A 435 -12.36 -0.35 -2.63
N LEU A 436 -11.44 -0.16 -3.58
CA LEU A 436 -10.11 0.36 -3.31
C LEU A 436 -10.13 1.78 -2.73
N VAL A 437 -11.08 2.64 -3.10
CA VAL A 437 -11.22 3.97 -2.49
C VAL A 437 -11.54 3.84 -1.00
N GLY A 438 -12.56 3.04 -0.66
CA GLY A 438 -12.93 2.82 0.73
C GLY A 438 -11.80 2.14 1.52
N LEU A 439 -11.15 1.13 0.94
CA LEU A 439 -10.07 0.40 1.58
C LEU A 439 -8.87 1.31 1.90
N THR A 440 -8.41 2.10 0.93
CA THR A 440 -7.26 2.99 1.13
C THR A 440 -7.55 4.10 2.13
N LEU A 441 -8.76 4.66 2.14
CA LEU A 441 -9.18 5.67 3.12
C LEU A 441 -9.24 5.07 4.54
N LEU A 442 -9.80 3.88 4.70
CA LEU A 442 -9.95 3.24 6.01
C LEU A 442 -8.59 2.77 6.57
N VAL A 443 -7.74 2.16 5.73
CA VAL A 443 -6.36 1.80 6.13
C VAL A 443 -5.58 3.05 6.57
N THR A 444 -5.73 4.17 5.87
CA THR A 444 -5.11 5.43 6.30
C THR A 444 -5.70 5.95 7.62
N ALA A 445 -7.02 5.83 7.80
CA ALA A 445 -7.69 6.27 9.03
C ALA A 445 -7.29 5.44 10.26
N GLN A 446 -6.99 4.15 10.09
CA GLN A 446 -6.53 3.27 11.17
C GLN A 446 -5.20 3.71 11.78
N MET A 447 -4.38 4.45 11.03
CA MET A 447 -3.10 4.98 11.51
C MET A 447 -3.25 6.28 12.32
N LEU A 448 -4.45 6.81 12.46
CA LEU A 448 -4.69 8.02 13.24
C LEU A 448 -4.73 7.74 14.74
N PRO A 449 -4.19 8.61 15.60
CA PRO A 449 -4.28 8.52 17.06
C PRO A 449 -5.72 8.43 17.58
N ALA A 450 -6.66 9.03 16.86
CA ALA A 450 -8.08 9.03 17.23
C ALA A 450 -8.81 7.70 16.94
N TRP A 451 -8.21 6.81 16.14
CA TRP A 451 -8.86 5.57 15.71
C TRP A 451 -9.33 4.68 16.87
N PRO A 452 -8.51 4.36 17.89
CA PRO A 452 -8.94 3.54 19.02
C PRO A 452 -10.12 4.15 19.78
N ALA A 453 -10.15 5.48 19.92
CA ALA A 453 -11.26 6.19 20.56
C ALA A 453 -12.56 6.06 19.74
N TRP A 454 -12.47 6.17 18.40
CA TRP A 454 -13.62 5.97 17.52
C TRP A 454 -14.15 4.54 17.60
N MET A 455 -13.26 3.55 17.57
CA MET A 455 -13.66 2.13 17.67
C MET A 455 -14.28 1.80 19.03
N SER A 456 -13.70 2.33 20.11
CA SER A 456 -14.27 2.22 21.45
C SER A 456 -15.65 2.88 21.56
N ALA A 457 -15.85 4.02 20.89
CA ALA A 457 -17.15 4.68 20.83
C ALA A 457 -18.19 3.84 20.05
N LEU A 458 -17.81 3.28 18.92
CA LEU A 458 -18.66 2.38 18.14
C LEU A 458 -18.98 1.09 18.90
N ALA A 459 -18.02 0.53 19.63
CA ALA A 459 -18.20 -0.67 20.43
C ALA A 459 -19.26 -0.50 21.53
N ARG A 460 -19.54 0.74 22.00
CA ARG A 460 -20.64 1.00 22.95
C ARG A 460 -22.02 0.67 22.41
N TRP A 461 -22.17 0.67 21.08
CA TRP A 461 -23.43 0.31 20.41
C TRP A 461 -23.66 -1.21 20.32
N LEU A 462 -22.63 -2.02 20.61
CA LEU A 462 -22.80 -3.47 20.69
C LEU A 462 -23.71 -3.84 21.87
N PRO A 463 -24.56 -4.88 21.73
CA PRO A 463 -25.37 -5.40 22.83
C PRO A 463 -24.52 -5.72 24.05
N ALA A 464 -25.06 -5.44 25.27
CA ALA A 464 -24.34 -5.68 26.51
C ALA A 464 -23.89 -7.14 26.65
N ALA A 465 -24.71 -8.09 26.21
CA ALA A 465 -24.38 -9.53 26.20
C ALA A 465 -23.13 -9.86 25.39
N VAL A 466 -22.90 -9.17 24.25
CA VAL A 466 -21.68 -9.36 23.43
C VAL A 466 -20.47 -8.79 24.15
N ARG A 467 -20.59 -7.60 24.75
CA ARG A 467 -19.49 -6.94 25.46
C ARG A 467 -19.09 -7.67 26.76
N SER A 468 -20.05 -8.24 27.48
CA SER A 468 -19.77 -9.01 28.69
C SER A 468 -19.31 -10.45 28.42
N GLY A 469 -19.68 -11.02 27.26
CA GLY A 469 -19.30 -12.39 26.88
C GLY A 469 -17.94 -12.50 26.18
N LEU A 470 -17.34 -11.38 25.74
CA LEU A 470 -16.07 -11.36 25.00
C LEU A 470 -15.04 -10.49 25.71
N LYS A 471 -13.75 -10.84 25.53
CA LYS A 471 -12.64 -9.97 25.97
C LYS A 471 -12.66 -8.65 25.21
N PRO A 472 -12.28 -7.51 25.83
CA PRO A 472 -12.21 -6.20 25.15
C PRO A 472 -11.50 -6.23 23.82
N VAL A 473 -10.34 -6.85 23.73
CA VAL A 473 -9.58 -7.02 22.47
C VAL A 473 -10.43 -7.70 21.39
N THR A 474 -11.13 -8.78 21.73
CA THR A 474 -11.92 -9.54 20.75
C THR A 474 -13.08 -8.73 20.17
N TYR A 475 -13.87 -8.05 21.01
CA TYR A 475 -14.98 -7.26 20.47
C TYR A 475 -14.53 -5.99 19.76
N LEU A 476 -13.41 -5.39 20.15
CA LEU A 476 -12.82 -4.26 19.42
C LEU A 476 -12.32 -4.71 18.03
N THR A 477 -11.59 -5.82 17.95
CA THR A 477 -11.19 -6.43 16.66
C THR A 477 -12.39 -6.72 15.75
N LEU A 478 -13.52 -7.18 16.31
CA LEU A 478 -14.76 -7.37 15.54
C LEU A 478 -15.32 -6.05 15.00
N VAL A 479 -15.32 -5.00 15.82
CA VAL A 479 -15.78 -3.66 15.40
C VAL A 479 -14.87 -3.10 14.31
N GLU A 480 -13.56 -3.16 14.47
CA GLU A 480 -12.58 -2.71 13.48
C GLU A 480 -12.73 -3.48 12.17
N SER A 481 -12.85 -4.82 12.24
CA SER A 481 -13.10 -5.66 11.08
C SER A 481 -14.40 -5.28 10.37
N ALA A 482 -15.48 -5.04 11.13
CA ALA A 482 -16.77 -4.63 10.58
C ALA A 482 -16.69 -3.25 9.91
N VAL A 483 -15.96 -2.30 10.49
CA VAL A 483 -15.75 -0.97 9.92
C VAL A 483 -14.90 -1.07 8.64
N LEU A 484 -13.80 -1.80 8.66
CA LEU A 484 -12.92 -1.97 7.51
C LEU A 484 -13.64 -2.67 6.35
N LEU A 485 -14.18 -3.85 6.60
CA LEU A 485 -14.82 -4.66 5.57
C LEU A 485 -16.17 -4.07 5.14
N GLY A 486 -17.00 -3.65 6.09
CA GLY A 486 -18.28 -3.02 5.82
C GLY A 486 -18.12 -1.66 5.12
N GLY A 487 -17.18 -0.84 5.54
CA GLY A 487 -16.88 0.45 4.92
C GLY A 487 -16.35 0.31 3.50
N ALA A 488 -15.34 -0.55 3.29
CA ALA A 488 -14.70 -0.71 2.00
C ALA A 488 -15.57 -1.50 0.99
N LEU A 489 -16.17 -2.61 1.43
CA LEU A 489 -16.86 -3.54 0.52
C LEU A 489 -18.36 -3.30 0.39
N VAL A 490 -18.98 -2.60 1.34
CA VAL A 490 -20.43 -2.37 1.33
C VAL A 490 -20.75 -0.89 1.22
N LEU A 491 -20.33 -0.08 2.18
CA LEU A 491 -20.72 1.34 2.24
C LEU A 491 -20.21 2.11 1.03
N THR A 492 -18.92 2.01 0.69
CA THR A 492 -18.35 2.76 -0.44
C THR A 492 -18.97 2.35 -1.79
N PRO A 493 -19.14 1.06 -2.14
CA PRO A 493 -19.88 0.65 -3.33
C PRO A 493 -21.35 1.09 -3.33
N LEU A 494 -22.03 1.06 -2.19
CA LEU A 494 -23.43 1.53 -2.10
C LEU A 494 -23.54 3.03 -2.30
N LEU A 495 -22.62 3.85 -1.78
CA LEU A 495 -22.58 5.30 -2.04
C LEU A 495 -22.41 5.59 -3.52
N VAL A 496 -21.51 4.90 -4.21
CA VAL A 496 -21.31 5.08 -5.65
C VAL A 496 -22.51 4.56 -6.46
N LEU A 497 -23.15 3.47 -6.02
CA LEU A 497 -24.36 2.95 -6.65
C LEU A 497 -25.55 3.91 -6.45
N ALA A 498 -25.70 4.53 -5.28
CA ALA A 498 -26.69 5.59 -5.03
C ALA A 498 -26.41 6.80 -5.91
N GLY A 499 -25.14 7.20 -6.05
CA GLY A 499 -24.71 8.22 -7.03
C GLY A 499 -25.07 7.83 -8.46
N ALA A 500 -24.92 6.57 -8.84
CA ALA A 500 -25.31 6.06 -10.16
C ALA A 500 -26.82 6.11 -10.37
N ALA A 501 -27.61 5.77 -9.38
CA ALA A 501 -29.07 5.87 -9.44
C ALA A 501 -29.53 7.33 -9.56
N LEU A 502 -28.89 8.26 -8.83
CA LEU A 502 -29.15 9.68 -8.93
C LEU A 502 -28.75 10.24 -10.31
N ALA A 503 -27.55 9.86 -10.80
CA ALA A 503 -27.08 10.24 -12.13
C ALA A 503 -28.05 9.80 -13.25
N ASP A 504 -28.54 8.58 -13.14
CA ASP A 504 -29.50 8.03 -14.09
C ASP A 504 -30.83 8.81 -14.08
N ARG A 505 -31.36 9.17 -12.90
CA ARG A 505 -32.53 10.04 -12.75
C ARG A 505 -32.30 11.44 -13.34
N LEU A 506 -31.12 12.03 -13.10
CA LEU A 506 -30.77 13.36 -13.62
C LEU A 506 -30.59 13.37 -15.15
N ALA A 507 -30.14 12.24 -15.74
CA ALA A 507 -30.08 12.07 -17.18
C ALA A 507 -31.49 11.96 -17.84
N GLY A 508 -32.52 11.62 -17.06
CA GLY A 508 -33.88 11.45 -17.50
C GLY A 508 -34.09 10.27 -18.44
N PRO A 509 -34.94 10.35 -19.47
CA PRO A 509 -35.26 9.23 -20.38
C PRO A 509 -34.03 8.66 -21.15
N ARG A 510 -32.90 9.37 -21.10
CA ARG A 510 -31.64 8.97 -21.74
C ARG A 510 -30.67 8.27 -20.76
N GLY A 511 -31.15 7.92 -19.57
CA GLY A 511 -30.35 7.15 -18.58
C GLY A 511 -29.93 5.78 -19.10
N LEU A 512 -28.79 5.29 -18.59
CA LEU A 512 -28.22 3.98 -18.97
C LEU A 512 -28.77 2.84 -18.09
N GLY A 513 -29.47 3.17 -17.02
CA GLY A 513 -29.83 2.30 -15.92
C GLY A 513 -28.73 2.23 -14.84
N PRO A 514 -29.11 2.20 -13.53
CA PRO A 514 -28.19 2.40 -12.41
C PRO A 514 -27.00 1.44 -12.43
N ARG A 515 -27.22 0.17 -12.76
CA ARG A 515 -26.16 -0.86 -12.84
C ARG A 515 -25.12 -0.53 -13.90
N ARG A 516 -25.56 -0.15 -15.11
CA ARG A 516 -24.63 0.21 -16.20
C ARG A 516 -23.91 1.53 -15.89
N THR A 517 -24.63 2.50 -15.36
CA THR A 517 -24.07 3.78 -14.91
C THR A 517 -22.98 3.56 -13.85
N PHE A 518 -23.22 2.68 -12.85
CA PHE A 518 -22.21 2.27 -11.87
C PHE A 518 -20.97 1.69 -12.57
N VAL A 519 -21.14 0.68 -13.44
CA VAL A 519 -20.02 0.00 -14.11
C VAL A 519 -19.22 0.96 -14.98
N VAL A 520 -19.86 1.91 -15.64
CA VAL A 520 -19.18 2.91 -16.47
C VAL A 520 -18.39 3.90 -15.63
N PHE A 521 -19.02 4.53 -14.65
CA PHE A 521 -18.41 5.63 -13.90
C PHE A 521 -17.49 5.15 -12.75
N ALA A 522 -17.52 3.88 -12.37
CA ALA A 522 -16.58 3.31 -11.39
C ALA A 522 -15.11 3.54 -11.77
N TYR A 523 -14.79 3.57 -13.05
CA TYR A 523 -13.43 3.84 -13.53
C TYR A 523 -12.94 5.28 -13.27
N MET A 524 -13.86 6.21 -13.01
CA MET A 524 -13.54 7.56 -12.55
C MET A 524 -12.89 7.55 -11.16
N PHE A 525 -13.19 6.55 -10.32
CA PHE A 525 -12.68 6.42 -8.96
C PHE A 525 -11.31 5.72 -8.87
N VAL A 526 -10.83 5.10 -9.95
CA VAL A 526 -9.48 4.51 -10.00
C VAL A 526 -8.40 5.53 -9.64
N PRO A 527 -8.38 6.75 -10.22
CA PRO A 527 -7.42 7.77 -9.82
C PRO A 527 -7.54 8.17 -8.34
N VAL A 528 -8.75 8.26 -7.80
CA VAL A 528 -8.97 8.68 -6.40
C VAL A 528 -8.39 7.66 -5.43
N GLY A 529 -8.71 6.36 -5.58
CA GLY A 529 -8.15 5.31 -4.74
C GLY A 529 -6.63 5.19 -4.88
N LEU A 530 -6.13 5.33 -6.12
CA LEU A 530 -4.68 5.32 -6.38
C LEU A 530 -3.97 6.52 -5.74
N ALA A 531 -4.58 7.70 -5.73
CA ALA A 531 -4.00 8.90 -5.12
C ALA A 531 -3.78 8.74 -3.63
N VAL A 532 -4.80 8.26 -2.89
CA VAL A 532 -4.67 7.99 -1.45
C VAL A 532 -3.62 6.92 -1.20
N HIS A 533 -3.62 5.84 -1.99
CA HIS A 533 -2.65 4.76 -1.87
C HIS A 533 -1.20 5.22 -2.13
N LEU A 534 -0.99 6.05 -3.17
CA LEU A 534 0.32 6.65 -3.46
C LEU A 534 0.77 7.60 -2.35
N ALA A 535 -0.10 8.52 -1.94
CA ALA A 535 0.21 9.54 -0.94
C ALA A 535 0.53 8.92 0.42
N HIS A 536 -0.23 7.88 0.82
CA HIS A 536 0.01 7.10 2.02
C HIS A 536 1.39 6.39 1.98
N ASN A 537 1.67 5.64 0.90
CA ASN A 537 2.94 4.92 0.77
C ASN A 537 4.14 5.84 0.51
N LEU A 538 3.92 7.03 -0.05
CA LEU A 538 4.95 8.06 -0.20
C LEU A 538 5.49 8.51 1.17
N ALA A 539 4.61 8.71 2.15
CA ALA A 539 5.02 9.05 3.51
C ALA A 539 5.92 7.96 4.09
N HIS A 540 5.47 6.69 4.07
CA HIS A 540 6.29 5.58 4.57
C HIS A 540 7.63 5.44 3.83
N LEU A 541 7.65 5.63 2.52
CA LEU A 541 8.88 5.55 1.73
C LEU A 541 9.86 6.68 2.09
N LEU A 542 9.38 7.90 2.24
CA LEU A 542 10.24 9.06 2.51
C LEU A 542 10.62 9.20 3.98
N LEU A 543 9.75 8.82 4.90
CA LEU A 543 10.02 8.95 6.34
C LEU A 543 10.72 7.74 6.94
N GLU A 544 10.42 6.53 6.45
CA GLU A 544 10.97 5.27 6.98
C GLU A 544 11.95 4.56 6.03
N GLY A 545 11.93 4.91 4.74
CA GLY A 545 12.66 4.15 3.70
C GLY A 545 14.17 4.17 3.87
N GLY A 546 14.74 5.25 4.40
CA GLY A 546 16.18 5.34 4.68
C GLY A 546 16.67 4.32 5.69
N GLY A 547 15.80 3.82 6.56
CA GLY A 547 16.11 2.73 7.49
C GLY A 547 16.52 1.42 6.82
N ILE A 548 16.35 1.28 5.50
CA ILE A 548 16.88 0.12 4.76
C ILE A 548 18.40 0.05 4.81
N VAL A 549 19.10 1.19 4.88
CA VAL A 549 20.57 1.23 4.88
C VAL A 549 21.14 0.56 6.12
N PRO A 550 20.82 0.98 7.37
CA PRO A 550 21.31 0.31 8.57
C PRO A 550 20.82 -1.14 8.67
N VAL A 551 19.61 -1.46 8.18
CA VAL A 551 19.11 -2.84 8.16
C VAL A 551 19.98 -3.73 7.25
N VAL A 552 20.36 -3.25 6.05
CA VAL A 552 21.25 -3.98 5.14
C VAL A 552 22.64 -4.10 5.74
N GLN A 553 23.21 -3.03 6.31
CA GLN A 553 24.51 -3.05 6.96
C GLN A 553 24.55 -4.11 8.07
N ARG A 554 23.54 -4.13 8.95
CA ARG A 554 23.40 -5.13 10.01
C ARG A 554 23.27 -6.56 9.45
N ALA A 555 22.39 -6.76 8.46
CA ALA A 555 22.17 -8.08 7.88
C ALA A 555 23.43 -8.62 7.20
N VAL A 556 24.16 -7.77 6.46
CA VAL A 556 25.41 -8.17 5.80
C VAL A 556 26.49 -8.52 6.85
N ALA A 557 26.66 -7.70 7.88
CA ALA A 557 27.63 -7.97 8.94
C ALA A 557 27.32 -9.25 9.75
N LEU A 558 26.03 -9.57 9.91
CA LEU A 558 25.61 -10.75 10.68
C LEU A 558 25.67 -12.05 9.88
N TRP A 559 25.31 -12.00 8.60
CA TRP A 559 25.09 -13.19 7.77
C TRP A 559 26.16 -13.42 6.70
N THR A 560 27.14 -12.52 6.58
CA THR A 560 28.23 -12.64 5.59
C THR A 560 29.56 -12.26 6.24
N PRO A 561 30.71 -12.66 5.66
CA PRO A 561 32.02 -12.22 6.14
C PRO A 561 32.35 -10.76 5.80
N PHE A 562 31.41 -10.00 5.21
CA PHE A 562 31.62 -8.62 4.80
C PHE A 562 31.02 -7.64 5.81
N ALA A 563 31.60 -6.45 5.92
CA ALA A 563 31.07 -5.33 6.68
C ALA A 563 30.86 -4.12 5.76
N LEU A 564 29.68 -3.54 5.80
CA LEU A 564 29.33 -2.31 5.05
C LEU A 564 29.36 -1.06 5.95
N GLY A 565 30.16 -1.08 7.03
CA GLY A 565 30.18 -0.06 8.07
C GLY A 565 29.23 -0.38 9.22
N GLU A 566 29.29 0.43 10.28
CA GLU A 566 28.38 0.29 11.43
C GLU A 566 26.98 0.80 11.09
N PRO A 567 25.90 0.12 11.51
CA PRO A 567 24.53 0.57 11.28
C PRO A 567 24.25 1.89 12.01
N ASP A 568 23.98 2.96 11.26
CA ASP A 568 23.52 4.22 11.82
C ASP A 568 21.98 4.32 11.68
N TRP A 569 21.32 4.23 12.82
CA TRP A 569 19.84 4.30 12.93
C TRP A 569 19.32 5.75 13.04
N ARG A 570 20.19 6.74 12.97
CA ARG A 570 19.83 8.16 13.03
C ARG A 570 19.51 8.66 11.63
N GLY A 571 18.56 9.58 11.53
CA GLY A 571 18.29 10.29 10.28
C GLY A 571 17.77 9.40 9.15
N VAL A 572 16.94 8.41 9.46
CA VAL A 572 16.36 7.49 8.47
C VAL A 572 15.33 8.14 7.53
N ALA A 573 14.85 9.35 7.87
CA ALA A 573 13.95 10.09 7.01
C ALA A 573 14.71 10.70 5.81
N ALA A 574 14.25 10.39 4.60
CA ALA A 574 14.82 10.93 3.36
C ALA A 574 14.35 12.35 3.03
N ALA A 575 13.26 12.80 3.65
CA ALA A 575 12.70 14.15 3.48
C ALA A 575 12.00 14.61 4.76
N PRO A 576 11.96 15.94 5.03
CA PRO A 576 11.20 16.48 6.16
C PRO A 576 9.69 16.35 5.92
N ASP A 577 8.91 16.24 7.01
CA ASP A 577 7.44 16.06 6.99
C ASP A 577 6.73 17.12 6.14
N SER A 578 7.19 18.36 6.15
CA SER A 578 6.63 19.44 5.34
C SER A 578 6.70 19.16 3.84
N VAL A 579 7.80 18.57 3.37
CA VAL A 579 7.97 18.18 1.97
C VAL A 579 7.06 17.00 1.63
N VAL A 580 6.97 16.02 2.53
CA VAL A 580 6.09 14.86 2.37
C VAL A 580 4.64 15.31 2.26
N SER A 581 4.19 16.19 3.15
CA SER A 581 2.83 16.76 3.16
C SER A 581 2.50 17.48 1.84
N VAL A 582 3.41 18.32 1.33
CA VAL A 582 3.23 19.02 0.04
C VAL A 582 3.11 18.01 -1.12
N LEU A 583 3.95 16.98 -1.13
CA LEU A 583 3.90 15.94 -2.17
C LEU A 583 2.61 15.13 -2.11
N GLN A 584 2.13 14.78 -0.91
CA GLN A 584 0.86 14.09 -0.71
C GLN A 584 -0.32 14.90 -1.27
N VAL A 585 -0.38 16.21 -0.95
CA VAL A 585 -1.39 17.12 -1.47
C VAL A 585 -1.31 17.20 -3.00
N ALA A 586 -0.10 17.36 -3.56
CA ALA A 586 0.09 17.44 -5.00
C ALA A 586 -0.41 16.17 -5.73
N VAL A 587 -0.12 14.99 -5.17
CA VAL A 587 -0.60 13.71 -5.70
C VAL A 587 -2.13 13.64 -5.66
N LEU A 588 -2.76 13.93 -4.52
CA LEU A 588 -4.22 13.87 -4.38
C LEU A 588 -4.91 14.80 -5.38
N VAL A 589 -4.41 16.02 -5.52
CA VAL A 589 -4.98 17.01 -6.43
C VAL A 589 -4.79 16.61 -7.90
N ALA A 590 -3.59 16.18 -8.29
CA ALA A 590 -3.32 15.75 -9.67
C ALA A 590 -4.24 14.59 -10.10
N PHE A 591 -4.43 13.62 -9.23
CA PHE A 591 -5.28 12.47 -9.52
C PHE A 591 -6.78 12.77 -9.40
N PHE A 592 -7.19 13.72 -8.56
CA PHE A 592 -8.54 14.26 -8.58
C PHE A 592 -8.87 14.89 -9.94
N VAL A 593 -7.96 15.71 -10.47
CA VAL A 593 -8.11 16.27 -11.82
C VAL A 593 -8.20 15.17 -12.88
N LEU A 594 -7.36 14.12 -12.78
CA LEU A 594 -7.45 12.97 -13.67
C LEU A 594 -8.82 12.27 -13.57
N SER A 595 -9.36 12.14 -12.35
CA SER A 595 -10.72 11.61 -12.11
C SER A 595 -11.78 12.44 -12.84
N LEU A 596 -11.71 13.78 -12.75
CA LEU A 596 -12.64 14.66 -13.46
C LEU A 596 -12.53 14.53 -14.98
N VAL A 597 -11.30 14.46 -15.51
CA VAL A 597 -11.06 14.23 -16.95
C VAL A 597 -11.63 12.90 -17.40
N ALA A 598 -11.39 11.82 -16.63
CA ALA A 598 -11.93 10.50 -16.92
C ALA A 598 -13.47 10.52 -16.92
N GLY A 599 -14.08 11.10 -15.88
CA GLY A 599 -15.55 11.24 -15.78
C GLY A 599 -16.15 12.02 -16.93
N HIS A 600 -15.56 13.16 -17.28
CA HIS A 600 -16.02 13.95 -18.42
C HIS A 600 -15.95 13.18 -19.76
N ARG A 601 -14.83 12.49 -20.00
CA ARG A 601 -14.65 11.67 -21.22
C ARG A 601 -15.61 10.48 -21.26
N LEU A 602 -15.88 9.86 -20.11
CA LEU A 602 -16.86 8.77 -19.97
C LEU A 602 -18.27 9.28 -20.27
N ALA A 603 -18.68 10.40 -19.66
CA ALA A 603 -19.98 11.00 -19.88
C ALA A 603 -20.19 11.39 -21.36
N ALA A 604 -19.21 12.06 -21.97
CA ALA A 604 -19.27 12.46 -23.38
C ALA A 604 -19.33 11.27 -24.36
N ARG A 605 -18.85 10.10 -23.93
CA ARG A 605 -18.85 8.88 -24.75
C ARG A 605 -20.16 8.09 -24.64
N GLU A 606 -20.72 8.02 -23.44
CA GLU A 606 -21.88 7.17 -23.15
C GLU A 606 -23.22 7.90 -23.40
N TYR A 607 -23.24 9.23 -23.33
CA TYR A 607 -24.44 10.04 -23.57
C TYR A 607 -24.31 10.85 -24.86
N ALA A 608 -25.24 10.66 -25.78
CA ALA A 608 -25.29 11.43 -27.04
C ALA A 608 -25.67 12.91 -26.81
N ASP A 609 -26.46 13.19 -25.75
CA ASP A 609 -26.88 14.54 -25.39
C ASP A 609 -25.90 15.16 -24.37
N PRO A 610 -25.21 16.26 -24.70
CA PRO A 610 -24.30 16.95 -23.80
C PRO A 610 -24.93 17.42 -22.48
N ARG A 611 -26.23 17.78 -22.51
CA ARG A 611 -26.96 18.23 -21.29
C ARG A 611 -27.23 17.04 -20.35
N ALA A 612 -27.61 15.87 -20.90
CA ALA A 612 -27.76 14.65 -20.12
C ALA A 612 -26.41 14.20 -19.56
N ALA A 613 -25.34 14.21 -20.36
CA ALA A 613 -23.99 13.94 -19.94
C ALA A 613 -23.55 14.84 -18.78
N GLY A 614 -23.75 16.16 -18.89
CA GLY A 614 -23.41 17.13 -17.86
C GLY A 614 -24.15 16.91 -16.55
N ARG A 615 -25.44 16.52 -16.60
CA ARG A 615 -26.23 16.22 -15.40
C ARG A 615 -25.84 14.88 -14.77
N ALA A 616 -25.62 13.88 -15.58
CA ALA A 616 -25.26 12.54 -15.11
C ALA A 616 -23.91 12.47 -14.37
N ILE A 617 -22.95 13.33 -14.70
CA ILE A 617 -21.63 13.33 -14.06
C ILE A 617 -21.64 13.97 -12.66
N VAL A 618 -22.59 14.87 -12.35
CA VAL A 618 -22.59 15.66 -11.11
C VAL A 618 -22.45 14.82 -9.84
N PRO A 619 -23.26 13.75 -9.62
CA PRO A 619 -23.12 12.95 -8.41
C PRO A 619 -21.72 12.33 -8.23
N PHE A 620 -21.09 11.93 -9.32
CA PHE A 620 -19.75 11.31 -9.30
C PHE A 620 -18.65 12.35 -9.04
N VAL A 621 -18.79 13.56 -9.55
CA VAL A 621 -17.90 14.68 -9.23
C VAL A 621 -17.94 15.00 -7.74
N LEU A 622 -19.15 15.08 -7.17
CA LEU A 622 -19.33 15.34 -5.74
C LEU A 622 -18.76 14.21 -4.87
N LEU A 623 -18.98 12.95 -5.23
CA LEU A 623 -18.40 11.80 -4.52
C LEU A 623 -16.87 11.78 -4.65
N SER A 624 -16.32 12.01 -5.85
CA SER A 624 -14.87 12.09 -6.07
C SER A 624 -14.24 13.21 -5.25
N LEU A 625 -14.89 14.37 -5.18
CA LEU A 625 -14.46 15.49 -4.34
C LEU A 625 -14.50 15.10 -2.86
N ALA A 626 -15.61 14.51 -2.39
CA ALA A 626 -15.77 14.10 -1.00
C ALA A 626 -14.67 13.08 -0.56
N PHE A 627 -14.40 12.05 -1.39
CA PHE A 627 -13.33 11.09 -1.11
C PHE A 627 -11.94 11.72 -1.15
N THR A 628 -11.69 12.65 -2.07
CA THR A 628 -10.40 13.37 -2.13
C THR A 628 -10.20 14.27 -0.92
N VAL A 629 -11.23 14.99 -0.49
CA VAL A 629 -11.20 15.82 0.73
C VAL A 629 -11.00 14.93 1.96
N ALA A 630 -11.70 13.80 2.06
CA ALA A 630 -11.47 12.84 3.15
C ALA A 630 -10.00 12.36 3.18
N GLY A 631 -9.43 11.99 2.02
CA GLY A 631 -8.02 11.64 1.91
C GLY A 631 -7.07 12.77 2.33
N LEU A 632 -7.35 14.02 1.91
CA LEU A 632 -6.58 15.19 2.34
C LEU A 632 -6.62 15.36 3.86
N VAL A 633 -7.82 15.32 4.45
CA VAL A 633 -7.99 15.48 5.90
C VAL A 633 -7.25 14.40 6.67
N LEU A 634 -7.38 13.14 6.25
CA LEU A 634 -6.71 12.02 6.91
C LEU A 634 -5.18 12.13 6.82
N LEU A 635 -4.64 12.37 5.62
CA LEU A 635 -3.18 12.40 5.38
C LEU A 635 -2.47 13.62 5.98
N GLN A 636 -3.20 14.67 6.34
CA GLN A 636 -2.65 15.85 7.03
C GLN A 636 -2.70 15.72 8.56
N GLN A 637 -3.25 14.62 9.09
CA GLN A 637 -3.19 14.33 10.52
C GLN A 637 -1.87 13.59 10.85
N PRO A 638 -1.37 13.71 12.09
CA PRO A 638 -0.30 12.85 12.56
C PRO A 638 -0.70 11.38 12.41
N MET A 639 0.15 10.59 11.77
CA MET A 639 -0.10 9.16 11.56
C MET A 639 0.97 8.33 12.26
N GLY A 640 0.57 7.19 12.83
CA GLY A 640 1.49 6.20 13.35
C GLY A 640 2.33 5.58 12.23
N MET A 641 3.62 5.37 12.48
CA MET A 641 4.53 4.74 11.53
C MET A 641 4.38 3.21 11.53
N ARG A 642 4.61 2.56 10.38
CA ARG A 642 4.48 1.09 10.24
C ARG A 642 5.45 0.32 11.13
N HIS A 643 6.65 0.84 11.25
CA HIS A 643 7.71 0.31 12.08
C HIS A 643 8.09 1.41 13.06
N GLY A 644 7.43 1.46 14.23
CA GLY A 644 7.93 2.26 15.33
C GLY A 644 9.36 1.83 15.61
N MET A 645 10.31 2.66 15.19
CA MET A 645 11.72 2.52 15.60
C MET A 645 11.91 3.21 16.92
#